data_761ebc56747c3146968125568772aec3
#
_entry.id   761ebc56747c3146968125568772aec3
#
_cell.length_a   1.000
_cell.length_b   1.000
_cell.length_c   1.000
_cell.angle_alpha   90.00
_cell.angle_beta   90.00
_cell.angle_gamma   90.00
#
_symmetry.space_group_name_H-M   'P 1'
#
loop_
_entity.id
_entity.type
_entity.pdbx_description
1 polymer ?
#
loop_
_entity_poly.entity_id
_entity_poly.type
_entity_poly.pdbx_seq_one_letter_code
_entity_poly.pdbx_strand_id
1 'polypeptide(L)'
;MKRFSLILFFVVCVSVAMATTIPVEPGNNTLHSAINQSQAGDVLVLSDGIYNESNKISIAHPLTICAAEGATPMLQMKSRIELSADLDVQGLSFEAIDATEAFRLVPSGEVYSLKIRRATIKGFSSKTIRLYNTDQSAAYVDSLIIDDCLFLPSAGRCLEASLANKQVQHLLIKNSTFDGGADGVGRLIYFNSEESTTVESATIDHCTFYNAQDTRGIYLGNVDGAQVSNCIFMNPEYNADYKSYCVYGKNTLLTHSISRNADAYVRSGAQSNNVSTLDPFFVDAASGNFQLYSNSPATTMGTDGKAIGDPRWGVSDLEADRSGEPYLPHKMPYSMSPTTSSVKVLWQMAEETKATTAIVWYGTDKENLKDSIVTDSGWMVAGEGYMHIVDIKGLQANTRYYYQVGDSKRRCEAVGSTMTAPEAGTAYRIFTISDIHGNSCKNWSNMQDFICALDANIGIFNGDHVSDVGADRLWNSYFFTPGEQFLSCTPIMSSAGNHETGVPSNKRWSSCYDYFWQFSHGESEDPITDPRGEAYFSFPYGNADIVVININGDASSPDFLPGSQQYQWLDQTLDASTAPWIFIFGHVGIYTSGYHGQWSAEPKQVAPLLEKHAAAGKRIIYFCGDDHSFEHLYKDGVHYVRPGCGRDANYAQQKQLVDYQYSLYYNQVSCFST
;
A
#
# COMPACT_ATOMS: atom_id res chain seq x y z
N MET A 1 -68.82 63.57 -8.78
CA MET A 1 -68.58 62.40 -9.64
C MET A 1 -67.34 61.68 -9.09
N LYS A 2 -67.58 60.64 -8.29
CA LYS A 2 -66.49 59.80 -7.77
C LYS A 2 -66.40 58.57 -8.67
N ARG A 3 -65.22 58.37 -9.30
CA ARG A 3 -64.93 57.18 -10.11
C ARG A 3 -64.50 56.06 -9.16
N PHE A 4 -65.26 54.97 -9.13
CA PHE A 4 -64.83 53.71 -8.54
C PHE A 4 -64.03 52.92 -9.59
N SER A 5 -62.75 52.65 -9.28
CA SER A 5 -61.94 51.69 -10.04
C SER A 5 -62.11 50.33 -9.42
N LEU A 6 -62.62 49.42 -10.20
CA LEU A 6 -62.75 47.98 -9.84
C LEU A 6 -61.41 47.30 -10.13
N ILE A 7 -60.71 46.91 -9.10
CA ILE A 7 -59.48 46.09 -9.22
C ILE A 7 -59.95 44.60 -9.19
N LEU A 8 -59.80 43.95 -10.36
CA LEU A 8 -60.04 42.52 -10.53
C LEU A 8 -58.82 41.73 -10.06
N PHE A 9 -58.88 41.08 -8.92
CA PHE A 9 -57.88 40.13 -8.46
C PHE A 9 -58.03 38.83 -9.24
N PHE A 10 -57.09 38.51 -10.11
CA PHE A 10 -56.91 37.14 -10.62
C PHE A 10 -56.25 36.31 -9.54
N VAL A 11 -56.98 35.46 -8.88
CA VAL A 11 -56.42 34.36 -8.07
C VAL A 11 -55.95 33.28 -9.03
N VAL A 12 -54.67 33.22 -9.29
CA VAL A 12 -54.06 32.07 -9.96
C VAL A 12 -54.01 30.97 -8.89
N CYS A 13 -54.96 30.06 -8.94
CA CYS A 13 -54.83 28.79 -8.23
C CYS A 13 -53.68 27.97 -8.85
N VAL A 14 -52.49 28.09 -8.28
CA VAL A 14 -51.45 27.09 -8.56
C VAL A 14 -51.87 25.82 -7.81
N SER A 15 -52.48 24.89 -8.51
CA SER A 15 -52.68 23.54 -8.00
C SER A 15 -51.31 22.90 -7.89
N VAL A 16 -50.73 22.85 -6.68
CA VAL A 16 -49.61 21.98 -6.38
C VAL A 16 -50.12 20.54 -6.54
N ALA A 17 -49.81 19.92 -7.67
CA ALA A 17 -50.06 18.50 -7.84
C ALA A 17 -49.29 17.76 -6.72
N MET A 18 -50.01 17.06 -5.86
CA MET A 18 -49.37 16.21 -4.85
C MET A 18 -48.83 14.97 -5.56
N ALA A 19 -47.58 14.62 -5.30
CA ALA A 19 -46.98 13.37 -5.75
C ALA A 19 -47.86 12.18 -5.38
N THR A 20 -48.19 11.33 -6.37
CA THR A 20 -49.03 10.15 -6.17
C THR A 20 -48.22 8.87 -6.28
N THR A 21 -48.64 7.85 -5.56
CA THR A 21 -48.09 6.49 -5.70
C THR A 21 -48.97 5.72 -6.70
N ILE A 22 -48.35 5.27 -7.77
CA ILE A 22 -49.03 4.58 -8.89
C ILE A 22 -48.52 3.14 -8.91
N PRO A 23 -49.37 2.15 -8.62
CA PRO A 23 -49.00 0.75 -8.80
C PRO A 23 -48.92 0.41 -10.28
N VAL A 24 -47.91 -0.36 -10.66
CA VAL A 24 -47.71 -0.80 -12.04
C VAL A 24 -47.59 -2.32 -12.04
N GLU A 25 -48.50 -2.96 -12.80
CA GLU A 25 -48.50 -4.40 -12.93
C GLU A 25 -47.63 -4.87 -14.11
N PRO A 26 -47.01 -6.07 -14.01
CA PRO A 26 -46.15 -6.61 -15.07
C PRO A 26 -46.93 -6.81 -16.38
N GLY A 27 -46.23 -6.71 -17.52
CA GLY A 27 -46.86 -6.86 -18.84
C GLY A 27 -46.05 -6.21 -19.95
N ASN A 28 -46.72 -6.05 -21.12
CA ASN A 28 -46.06 -5.47 -22.30
C ASN A 28 -46.24 -3.95 -22.35
N ASN A 29 -45.12 -3.21 -22.25
CA ASN A 29 -45.05 -1.75 -22.22
C ASN A 29 -45.93 -1.11 -21.12
N THR A 30 -46.12 -1.81 -20.01
CA THR A 30 -46.93 -1.31 -18.89
C THR A 30 -46.21 -0.21 -18.13
N LEU A 31 -44.90 -0.32 -17.93
CA LEU A 31 -44.10 0.75 -17.35
C LEU A 31 -44.05 1.98 -18.28
N HIS A 32 -43.81 1.78 -19.58
CA HIS A 32 -43.87 2.85 -20.57
C HIS A 32 -45.21 3.62 -20.51
N SER A 33 -46.33 2.88 -20.41
CA SER A 33 -47.67 3.47 -20.33
C SER A 33 -47.87 4.25 -19.03
N ALA A 34 -47.41 3.72 -17.89
CA ALA A 34 -47.52 4.36 -16.60
C ALA A 34 -46.71 5.68 -16.56
N ILE A 35 -45.48 5.69 -17.11
CA ILE A 35 -44.63 6.89 -17.20
C ILE A 35 -45.31 7.97 -18.06
N ASN A 36 -45.93 7.60 -19.19
CA ASN A 36 -46.62 8.58 -20.04
C ASN A 36 -47.86 9.21 -19.37
N GLN A 37 -48.39 8.58 -18.34
CA GLN A 37 -49.55 9.08 -17.57
C GLN A 37 -49.16 9.76 -16.25
N SER A 38 -47.92 9.65 -15.83
CA SER A 38 -47.42 10.19 -14.58
C SER A 38 -47.15 11.69 -14.66
N GLN A 39 -47.06 12.31 -13.49
CA GLN A 39 -46.72 13.71 -13.29
C GLN A 39 -45.41 13.87 -12.48
N ALA A 40 -44.91 15.09 -12.46
CA ALA A 40 -43.68 15.39 -11.71
C ALA A 40 -43.81 15.05 -10.22
N GLY A 41 -42.87 14.24 -9.72
CA GLY A 41 -42.82 13.78 -8.36
C GLY A 41 -43.54 12.47 -8.07
N ASP A 42 -44.26 11.88 -9.04
CA ASP A 42 -44.93 10.60 -8.84
C ASP A 42 -43.95 9.45 -8.55
N VAL A 43 -44.47 8.46 -7.83
CA VAL A 43 -43.74 7.23 -7.47
C VAL A 43 -44.45 6.04 -8.14
N LEU A 44 -43.78 5.42 -9.10
CA LEU A 44 -44.24 4.21 -9.74
C LEU A 44 -43.76 2.99 -8.96
N VAL A 45 -44.67 2.19 -8.43
CA VAL A 45 -44.40 1.00 -7.63
C VAL A 45 -44.69 -0.25 -8.44
N LEU A 46 -43.64 -1.00 -8.78
CA LEU A 46 -43.73 -2.17 -9.65
C LEU A 46 -43.99 -3.43 -8.82
N SER A 47 -45.05 -4.15 -9.17
CA SER A 47 -45.34 -5.48 -8.65
C SER A 47 -44.32 -6.51 -9.14
N ASP A 48 -44.25 -7.67 -8.49
CA ASP A 48 -43.39 -8.77 -8.91
C ASP A 48 -43.77 -9.31 -10.30
N GLY A 49 -42.76 -9.56 -11.14
CA GLY A 49 -42.97 -10.15 -12.47
C GLY A 49 -42.15 -9.51 -13.59
N ILE A 50 -42.51 -9.87 -14.85
CA ILE A 50 -41.76 -9.47 -16.04
C ILE A 50 -42.47 -8.32 -16.76
N TYR A 51 -41.71 -7.25 -17.01
CA TYR A 51 -42.09 -6.07 -17.77
C TYR A 51 -41.40 -6.10 -19.14
N ASN A 52 -42.12 -6.40 -20.21
CA ASN A 52 -41.57 -6.47 -21.57
C ASN A 52 -41.63 -5.08 -22.21
N GLU A 53 -40.57 -4.30 -22.11
CA GLU A 53 -40.53 -2.93 -22.60
C GLU A 53 -39.89 -2.86 -24.00
N SER A 54 -40.73 -2.77 -25.01
CA SER A 54 -40.30 -2.73 -26.41
C SER A 54 -40.04 -1.31 -26.92
N ASN A 55 -40.65 -0.32 -26.30
CA ASN A 55 -40.55 1.09 -26.67
C ASN A 55 -39.43 1.81 -25.91
N LYS A 56 -38.92 2.87 -26.53
CA LYS A 56 -38.07 3.81 -25.81
C LYS A 56 -38.89 4.49 -24.69
N ILE A 57 -38.39 4.46 -23.48
CA ILE A 57 -38.99 5.13 -22.34
C ILE A 57 -38.35 6.52 -22.24
N SER A 58 -39.16 7.57 -22.10
CA SER A 58 -38.66 8.95 -21.95
C SER A 58 -39.10 9.53 -20.61
N ILE A 59 -38.12 9.95 -19.82
CA ILE A 59 -38.32 10.61 -18.53
C ILE A 59 -38.12 12.11 -18.73
N ALA A 60 -39.22 12.86 -18.78
CA ALA A 60 -39.23 14.30 -19.04
C ALA A 60 -39.63 15.15 -17.81
N HIS A 61 -39.92 14.51 -16.70
CA HIS A 61 -40.21 15.14 -15.41
C HIS A 61 -39.70 14.27 -14.26
N PRO A 62 -39.46 14.81 -13.07
CA PRO A 62 -38.94 14.06 -11.94
C PRO A 62 -39.83 12.87 -11.56
N LEU A 63 -39.21 11.68 -11.45
CA LEU A 63 -39.90 10.41 -11.11
C LEU A 63 -39.07 9.55 -10.17
N THR A 64 -39.80 8.75 -9.37
CA THR A 64 -39.25 7.59 -8.68
C THR A 64 -39.90 6.32 -9.25
N ILE A 65 -39.08 5.31 -9.54
CA ILE A 65 -39.52 3.98 -9.97
C ILE A 65 -38.93 2.96 -9.01
N CYS A 66 -39.77 2.28 -8.25
CA CYS A 66 -39.31 1.34 -7.24
C CYS A 66 -40.07 0.01 -7.29
N ALA A 67 -39.44 -1.04 -6.79
CA ALA A 67 -40.11 -2.31 -6.53
C ALA A 67 -41.10 -2.17 -5.36
N ALA A 68 -42.18 -2.87 -5.39
CA ALA A 68 -43.05 -3.08 -4.24
C ALA A 68 -42.27 -3.85 -3.14
N GLU A 69 -42.73 -3.77 -1.91
CA GLU A 69 -42.09 -4.48 -0.80
C GLU A 69 -42.06 -5.99 -1.07
N GLY A 70 -40.85 -6.57 -1.01
CA GLY A 70 -40.61 -7.99 -1.29
C GLY A 70 -40.70 -8.41 -2.77
N ALA A 71 -40.98 -7.48 -3.70
CA ALA A 71 -41.02 -7.78 -5.13
C ALA A 71 -39.63 -7.69 -5.79
N THR A 72 -39.47 -8.41 -6.89
CA THR A 72 -38.27 -8.47 -7.73
C THR A 72 -38.60 -8.25 -9.20
N PRO A 73 -39.14 -7.09 -9.59
CA PRO A 73 -39.55 -6.83 -10.94
C PRO A 73 -38.39 -6.86 -11.92
N MET A 74 -38.61 -7.55 -13.08
CA MET A 74 -37.65 -7.71 -14.16
C MET A 74 -38.09 -6.93 -15.39
N LEU A 75 -37.33 -5.93 -15.78
CA LEU A 75 -37.54 -5.16 -17.01
C LEU A 75 -36.73 -5.77 -18.14
N GLN A 76 -37.41 -6.46 -19.06
CA GLN A 76 -36.86 -6.98 -20.31
C GLN A 76 -36.93 -5.92 -21.40
N MET A 77 -35.78 -5.36 -21.75
CA MET A 77 -35.70 -4.14 -22.56
C MET A 77 -35.27 -4.42 -23.99
N LYS A 78 -36.06 -3.95 -24.96
CA LYS A 78 -35.67 -3.87 -26.38
C LYS A 78 -35.17 -2.48 -26.77
N SER A 79 -35.39 -1.49 -25.94
CA SER A 79 -34.90 -0.13 -26.10
C SER A 79 -34.47 0.45 -24.75
N ARG A 80 -33.95 1.66 -24.75
CA ARG A 80 -33.40 2.34 -23.57
C ARG A 80 -34.40 3.20 -22.81
N ILE A 81 -34.02 3.57 -21.60
CA ILE A 81 -34.60 4.70 -20.85
C ILE A 81 -33.79 5.94 -21.20
N GLU A 82 -34.45 6.98 -21.70
CA GLU A 82 -33.84 8.27 -22.04
C GLU A 82 -34.36 9.33 -21.06
N LEU A 83 -33.46 10.06 -20.39
CA LEU A 83 -33.84 10.98 -19.32
C LEU A 83 -33.33 12.40 -19.58
N SER A 84 -34.19 13.38 -19.32
CA SER A 84 -33.93 14.82 -19.30
C SER A 84 -34.43 15.48 -18.01
N ALA A 85 -34.79 14.68 -17.00
CA ALA A 85 -35.23 15.10 -15.67
C ALA A 85 -34.77 14.08 -14.62
N ASP A 86 -34.95 14.41 -13.33
CA ASP A 86 -34.57 13.55 -12.21
C ASP A 86 -35.22 12.15 -12.30
N LEU A 87 -34.42 11.13 -12.09
CA LEU A 87 -34.87 9.76 -11.95
C LEU A 87 -34.23 9.06 -10.78
N ASP A 88 -35.04 8.50 -9.88
CA ASP A 88 -34.62 7.61 -8.81
C ASP A 88 -35.17 6.20 -9.06
N VAL A 89 -34.27 5.22 -9.24
CA VAL A 89 -34.58 3.81 -9.50
C VAL A 89 -34.19 2.98 -8.30
N GLN A 90 -35.09 2.14 -7.78
CA GLN A 90 -34.83 1.35 -6.59
C GLN A 90 -35.37 -0.10 -6.70
N GLY A 91 -34.48 -1.08 -6.46
CA GLY A 91 -34.89 -2.49 -6.33
C GLY A 91 -35.32 -3.17 -7.63
N LEU A 92 -34.86 -2.69 -8.79
CA LEU A 92 -35.26 -3.20 -10.08
C LEU A 92 -34.17 -4.06 -10.75
N SER A 93 -34.58 -5.05 -11.54
CA SER A 93 -33.70 -5.77 -12.44
C SER A 93 -33.92 -5.34 -13.89
N PHE A 94 -32.82 -5.11 -14.62
CA PHE A 94 -32.84 -4.74 -16.04
C PHE A 94 -32.09 -5.80 -16.84
N GLU A 95 -32.76 -6.34 -17.85
CA GLU A 95 -32.21 -7.32 -18.78
C GLU A 95 -32.34 -6.81 -20.21
N ALA A 96 -31.22 -6.71 -20.93
CA ALA A 96 -31.27 -6.40 -22.35
C ALA A 96 -31.73 -7.61 -23.16
N ILE A 97 -32.77 -7.45 -23.97
CA ILE A 97 -33.20 -8.43 -24.98
C ILE A 97 -32.61 -8.05 -26.35
N ASP A 98 -32.79 -6.79 -26.74
CA ASP A 98 -32.18 -6.19 -27.94
C ASP A 98 -31.58 -4.80 -27.65
N ALA A 99 -31.77 -4.26 -26.44
CA ALA A 99 -31.28 -2.96 -26.08
C ALA A 99 -29.75 -2.96 -25.96
N THR A 100 -29.10 -1.93 -26.50
CA THR A 100 -27.65 -1.74 -26.40
C THR A 100 -27.26 -0.83 -25.26
N GLU A 101 -28.19 -0.07 -24.69
CA GLU A 101 -28.04 0.86 -23.57
C GLU A 101 -29.22 0.68 -22.60
N ALA A 102 -28.99 0.80 -21.31
CA ALA A 102 -30.05 0.85 -20.31
C ALA A 102 -30.52 2.30 -20.10
N PHE A 103 -29.60 3.20 -19.82
CA PHE A 103 -29.90 4.61 -19.56
C PHE A 103 -29.10 5.52 -20.47
N ARG A 104 -29.80 6.49 -21.06
CA ARG A 104 -29.18 7.59 -21.81
C ARG A 104 -29.60 8.91 -21.21
N LEU A 105 -28.65 9.69 -20.76
CA LEU A 105 -28.86 11.04 -20.27
C LEU A 105 -28.70 12.01 -21.43
N VAL A 106 -29.70 12.87 -21.64
CA VAL A 106 -29.71 13.82 -22.75
C VAL A 106 -29.80 15.25 -22.24
N PRO A 107 -29.35 16.24 -23.04
CA PRO A 107 -29.46 17.63 -22.66
C PRO A 107 -30.89 18.03 -22.31
N SER A 108 -31.00 18.79 -21.24
CA SER A 108 -32.23 19.46 -20.83
C SER A 108 -31.90 20.94 -20.57
N GLY A 109 -32.89 21.78 -20.49
CA GLY A 109 -32.67 23.18 -20.09
C GLY A 109 -32.29 23.35 -18.61
N GLU A 110 -32.36 22.27 -17.85
CA GLU A 110 -32.12 22.22 -16.41
C GLU A 110 -31.13 21.11 -16.05
N VAL A 111 -30.50 21.25 -14.88
CA VAL A 111 -29.64 20.23 -14.28
C VAL A 111 -30.52 19.19 -13.59
N TYR A 112 -30.20 17.91 -13.72
CA TYR A 112 -30.98 16.82 -13.14
C TYR A 112 -30.07 15.68 -12.63
N SER A 113 -30.65 14.73 -11.90
CA SER A 113 -29.93 13.63 -11.25
C SER A 113 -30.43 12.26 -11.71
N LEU A 114 -29.50 11.30 -11.74
CA LEU A 114 -29.82 9.88 -11.87
C LEU A 114 -29.34 9.15 -10.60
N LYS A 115 -30.26 8.48 -9.93
CA LYS A 115 -29.97 7.64 -8.77
C LYS A 115 -30.45 6.22 -9.06
N ILE A 116 -29.54 5.24 -8.93
CA ILE A 116 -29.84 3.82 -9.12
C ILE A 116 -29.40 3.10 -7.85
N ARG A 117 -30.34 2.44 -7.20
CA ARG A 117 -30.08 1.75 -5.92
C ARG A 117 -30.69 0.35 -5.93
N ARG A 118 -29.92 -0.61 -5.37
CA ARG A 118 -30.36 -2.01 -5.23
C ARG A 118 -30.85 -2.59 -6.57
N ALA A 119 -30.09 -2.35 -7.64
CA ALA A 119 -30.46 -2.77 -8.99
C ALA A 119 -29.51 -3.83 -9.53
N THR A 120 -30.08 -4.76 -10.32
CA THR A 120 -29.29 -5.69 -11.14
C THR A 120 -29.45 -5.32 -12.62
N ILE A 121 -28.35 -5.17 -13.33
CA ILE A 121 -28.35 -4.70 -14.72
C ILE A 121 -27.46 -5.63 -15.55
N LYS A 122 -28.00 -6.25 -16.60
CA LYS A 122 -27.28 -7.25 -17.39
C LYS A 122 -27.55 -7.20 -18.88
N GLY A 123 -26.58 -7.64 -19.69
CA GLY A 123 -26.73 -7.96 -21.10
C GLY A 123 -26.64 -6.78 -22.07
N PHE A 124 -26.36 -5.55 -21.63
CA PHE A 124 -26.28 -4.38 -22.52
C PHE A 124 -24.96 -4.36 -23.29
N SER A 125 -25.05 -4.44 -24.64
CA SER A 125 -23.90 -4.71 -25.52
C SER A 125 -23.03 -3.49 -25.87
N SER A 126 -23.47 -2.26 -25.56
CA SER A 126 -22.70 -1.05 -25.88
C SER A 126 -22.30 -0.27 -24.63
N LYS A 127 -23.23 0.44 -23.99
CA LYS A 127 -23.00 1.21 -22.79
C LYS A 127 -24.21 1.09 -21.88
N THR A 128 -24.01 0.64 -20.65
CA THR A 128 -25.14 0.50 -19.73
C THR A 128 -25.72 1.87 -19.37
N ILE A 129 -24.86 2.82 -18.97
CA ILE A 129 -25.24 4.21 -18.67
C ILE A 129 -24.42 5.15 -19.55
N ARG A 130 -25.09 5.98 -20.35
CA ARG A 130 -24.47 6.93 -21.27
C ARG A 130 -24.89 8.35 -20.97
N LEU A 131 -23.90 9.25 -20.73
CA LEU A 131 -24.13 10.64 -20.33
C LEU A 131 -24.11 11.63 -21.50
N TYR A 132 -24.48 11.22 -22.71
CA TYR A 132 -24.54 12.11 -23.88
C TYR A 132 -25.46 11.58 -24.96
N ASN A 133 -25.96 12.43 -25.82
CA ASN A 133 -26.82 12.07 -26.93
C ASN A 133 -26.02 11.60 -28.17
N THR A 134 -26.72 11.10 -29.19
CA THR A 134 -26.13 10.64 -30.46
C THR A 134 -25.54 11.77 -31.31
N ASP A 135 -26.04 12.99 -31.19
CA ASP A 135 -25.48 14.21 -31.78
C ASP A 135 -24.30 14.78 -31.01
N GLN A 136 -23.84 14.04 -30.00
CA GLN A 136 -22.73 14.41 -29.10
C GLN A 136 -23.02 15.60 -28.16
N SER A 137 -24.25 16.04 -28.04
CA SER A 137 -24.62 17.02 -27.02
C SER A 137 -24.56 16.40 -25.62
N ALA A 138 -24.02 17.13 -24.63
CA ALA A 138 -23.81 16.67 -23.28
C ALA A 138 -24.99 16.97 -22.36
N ALA A 139 -25.26 16.06 -21.42
CA ALA A 139 -26.15 16.32 -20.29
C ALA A 139 -25.42 17.00 -19.14
N TYR A 140 -26.13 17.84 -18.40
CA TYR A 140 -25.66 18.42 -17.14
C TYR A 140 -26.32 17.67 -15.98
N VAL A 141 -25.49 17.03 -15.16
CA VAL A 141 -25.94 16.14 -14.10
C VAL A 141 -25.48 16.69 -12.75
N ASP A 142 -26.42 16.94 -11.83
CA ASP A 142 -26.12 17.30 -10.46
C ASP A 142 -25.50 16.10 -9.73
N SER A 143 -26.25 15.03 -9.65
CA SER A 143 -25.80 13.83 -8.95
C SER A 143 -25.98 12.57 -9.79
N LEU A 144 -24.92 11.80 -9.93
CA LEU A 144 -24.95 10.43 -10.43
C LEU A 144 -24.61 9.49 -9.27
N ILE A 145 -25.65 8.79 -8.78
CA ILE A 145 -25.52 7.89 -7.64
C ILE A 145 -25.79 6.46 -8.07
N ILE A 146 -24.85 5.57 -7.82
CA ILE A 146 -24.94 4.12 -7.99
C ILE A 146 -24.64 3.51 -6.62
N ASP A 147 -25.61 2.85 -6.01
CA ASP A 147 -25.48 2.31 -4.68
C ASP A 147 -26.14 0.93 -4.57
N ASP A 148 -25.40 -0.05 -4.07
CA ASP A 148 -25.88 -1.44 -3.93
C ASP A 148 -26.37 -2.03 -5.26
N CYS A 149 -25.56 -1.86 -6.33
CA CYS A 149 -25.91 -2.31 -7.68
C CYS A 149 -24.99 -3.44 -8.16
N LEU A 150 -25.57 -4.30 -9.02
CA LEU A 150 -24.85 -5.40 -9.66
C LEU A 150 -24.90 -5.22 -11.17
N PHE A 151 -23.76 -4.88 -11.77
CA PHE A 151 -23.56 -4.84 -13.21
C PHE A 151 -22.97 -6.17 -13.65
N LEU A 152 -23.81 -7.00 -14.25
CA LEU A 152 -23.44 -8.32 -14.75
C LEU A 152 -22.89 -8.22 -16.18
N PRO A 153 -22.21 -9.28 -16.67
CA PRO A 153 -21.51 -9.23 -17.93
C PRO A 153 -22.30 -8.60 -19.05
N SER A 154 -21.69 -7.60 -19.66
CA SER A 154 -22.13 -6.99 -20.91
C SER A 154 -20.91 -6.79 -21.80
N ALA A 155 -21.09 -6.86 -23.12
CA ALA A 155 -19.98 -6.60 -24.06
C ALA A 155 -19.54 -5.13 -24.10
N GLY A 156 -20.16 -4.25 -23.29
CA GLY A 156 -19.95 -2.82 -23.29
C GLY A 156 -19.58 -2.24 -21.92
N ARG A 157 -19.24 -0.96 -21.91
CA ARG A 157 -18.91 -0.22 -20.68
C ARG A 157 -20.11 -0.05 -19.77
N CYS A 158 -19.92 -0.16 -18.46
CA CYS A 158 -21.02 0.06 -17.51
C CYS A 158 -21.40 1.54 -17.45
N LEU A 159 -20.43 2.45 -17.43
CA LEU A 159 -20.65 3.89 -17.39
C LEU A 159 -19.75 4.61 -18.38
N GLU A 160 -20.33 5.45 -19.25
CA GLU A 160 -19.56 6.24 -20.21
C GLU A 160 -19.99 7.70 -20.27
N ALA A 161 -18.97 8.56 -20.13
CA ALA A 161 -19.04 9.98 -20.35
C ALA A 161 -17.86 10.42 -21.24
N SER A 162 -17.97 10.31 -22.57
CA SER A 162 -16.84 10.39 -23.51
C SER A 162 -16.68 11.70 -24.28
N LEU A 163 -17.39 12.78 -23.93
CA LEU A 163 -17.35 14.05 -24.64
C LEU A 163 -16.71 15.20 -23.84
N ALA A 164 -16.22 16.22 -24.53
CA ALA A 164 -15.84 17.49 -23.93
C ALA A 164 -17.06 18.23 -23.33
N ASN A 165 -16.83 19.09 -22.35
CA ASN A 165 -17.84 19.97 -21.72
C ASN A 165 -18.98 19.26 -20.96
N LYS A 166 -18.69 18.16 -20.29
CA LYS A 166 -19.64 17.48 -19.42
C LYS A 166 -19.55 18.01 -18.01
N GLN A 167 -20.69 18.01 -17.36
CA GLN A 167 -20.77 18.34 -15.95
C GLN A 167 -21.51 17.24 -15.20
N VAL A 168 -20.81 16.54 -14.33
CA VAL A 168 -21.38 15.75 -13.24
C VAL A 168 -20.84 16.40 -11.96
N GLN A 169 -21.70 17.06 -11.20
CA GLN A 169 -21.23 17.74 -10.00
C GLN A 169 -20.81 16.72 -8.94
N HIS A 170 -21.65 15.74 -8.69
CA HIS A 170 -21.41 14.72 -7.66
C HIS A 170 -21.51 13.33 -8.22
N LEU A 171 -20.39 12.60 -8.23
CA LEU A 171 -20.32 11.18 -8.57
C LEU A 171 -20.16 10.35 -7.30
N LEU A 172 -21.13 9.49 -7.01
CA LEU A 172 -21.07 8.55 -5.90
C LEU A 172 -21.36 7.14 -6.40
N ILE A 173 -20.37 6.25 -6.29
CA ILE A 173 -20.51 4.82 -6.60
C ILE A 173 -20.08 4.05 -5.37
N LYS A 174 -20.97 3.24 -4.81
CA LYS A 174 -20.63 2.45 -3.62
C LYS A 174 -21.37 1.12 -3.56
N ASN A 175 -20.84 0.20 -2.75
CA ASN A 175 -21.46 -1.09 -2.45
C ASN A 175 -21.89 -1.84 -3.71
N SER A 176 -21.08 -1.78 -4.76
CA SER A 176 -21.52 -2.26 -6.09
C SER A 176 -20.46 -3.15 -6.75
N THR A 177 -20.94 -4.12 -7.53
CA THR A 177 -20.10 -5.01 -8.32
C THR A 177 -20.21 -4.67 -9.80
N PHE A 178 -19.06 -4.60 -10.48
CA PHE A 178 -18.90 -4.41 -11.91
C PHE A 178 -18.17 -5.62 -12.50
N ASP A 179 -18.91 -6.49 -13.16
CA ASP A 179 -18.37 -7.71 -13.74
C ASP A 179 -18.21 -7.56 -15.26
N GLY A 180 -16.99 -7.65 -15.75
CA GLY A 180 -16.64 -7.60 -17.18
C GLY A 180 -16.93 -8.89 -17.94
N GLY A 181 -17.33 -9.96 -17.23
CA GLY A 181 -17.62 -11.26 -17.82
C GLY A 181 -16.39 -12.04 -18.28
N ALA A 182 -16.60 -13.18 -18.92
CA ALA A 182 -15.53 -14.09 -19.34
C ALA A 182 -14.60 -13.46 -20.38
N ASP A 183 -15.12 -12.65 -21.29
CA ASP A 183 -14.35 -12.00 -22.36
C ASP A 183 -13.67 -10.69 -21.91
N GLY A 184 -14.03 -10.19 -20.73
CA GLY A 184 -13.56 -8.93 -20.18
C GLY A 184 -14.07 -7.67 -20.89
N VAL A 185 -14.10 -6.56 -20.19
CA VAL A 185 -14.46 -5.24 -20.74
C VAL A 185 -13.37 -4.23 -20.46
N GLY A 186 -12.95 -3.54 -21.49
CA GLY A 186 -11.77 -2.66 -21.44
C GLY A 186 -11.86 -1.41 -20.57
N ARG A 187 -13.00 -1.01 -20.06
CA ARG A 187 -13.17 0.13 -19.14
C ARG A 187 -14.57 0.07 -18.57
N LEU A 188 -14.69 -0.39 -17.36
CA LEU A 188 -15.99 -0.50 -16.70
C LEU A 188 -16.60 0.87 -16.46
N ILE A 189 -15.79 1.83 -15.99
CA ILE A 189 -16.18 3.23 -15.79
C ILE A 189 -15.27 4.12 -16.65
N TYR A 190 -15.87 4.96 -17.49
CA TYR A 190 -15.11 5.77 -18.43
C TYR A 190 -15.61 7.22 -18.54
N PHE A 191 -14.87 8.12 -17.91
CA PHE A 191 -14.99 9.57 -18.06
C PHE A 191 -13.84 10.08 -18.91
N ASN A 192 -14.03 10.21 -20.21
CA ASN A 192 -13.02 10.78 -21.09
C ASN A 192 -13.30 12.26 -21.34
N SER A 193 -12.51 13.11 -20.75
CA SER A 193 -12.44 14.51 -21.14
C SER A 193 -11.00 14.94 -21.21
N GLU A 194 -10.57 15.35 -22.37
CA GLU A 194 -9.23 15.90 -22.51
C GLU A 194 -9.15 17.34 -22.01
N GLU A 195 -10.24 18.10 -21.93
CA GLU A 195 -10.15 19.53 -21.65
C GLU A 195 -11.10 20.14 -20.60
N SER A 196 -12.23 19.58 -20.25
CA SER A 196 -13.09 20.23 -19.24
C SER A 196 -14.26 19.38 -18.70
N THR A 197 -13.98 18.35 -17.93
CA THR A 197 -15.05 17.75 -17.11
C THR A 197 -14.95 18.29 -15.71
N THR A 198 -15.91 19.07 -15.31
CA THR A 198 -16.02 19.51 -13.93
C THR A 198 -16.81 18.45 -13.17
N VAL A 199 -16.12 17.67 -12.36
CA VAL A 199 -16.73 16.85 -11.30
C VAL A 199 -16.27 17.49 -10.00
N GLU A 200 -17.19 18.03 -9.23
CA GLU A 200 -16.86 18.69 -7.97
C GLU A 200 -16.45 17.68 -6.89
N SER A 201 -17.07 16.51 -6.92
CA SER A 201 -16.69 15.41 -6.05
C SER A 201 -16.90 14.06 -6.74
N ALA A 202 -15.95 13.15 -6.58
CA ALA A 202 -16.04 11.78 -7.04
C ALA A 202 -15.62 10.83 -5.91
N THR A 203 -16.54 9.97 -5.49
CA THR A 203 -16.30 8.95 -4.46
C THR A 203 -16.70 7.59 -5.00
N ILE A 204 -15.78 6.64 -4.93
CA ILE A 204 -16.00 5.23 -5.27
C ILE A 204 -15.55 4.42 -4.06
N ASP A 205 -16.47 3.70 -3.43
CA ASP A 205 -16.21 3.07 -2.14
C ASP A 205 -16.90 1.69 -2.04
N HIS A 206 -16.23 0.72 -1.40
CA HIS A 206 -16.74 -0.65 -1.23
C HIS A 206 -17.28 -1.26 -2.54
N CYS A 207 -16.48 -1.22 -3.61
CA CYS A 207 -16.85 -1.77 -4.90
C CYS A 207 -15.94 -2.94 -5.31
N THR A 208 -16.53 -3.89 -6.06
CA THR A 208 -15.78 -4.98 -6.70
C THR A 208 -15.76 -4.78 -8.20
N PHE A 209 -14.58 -4.73 -8.79
CA PHE A 209 -14.33 -4.63 -10.22
C PHE A 209 -13.65 -5.92 -10.69
N TYR A 210 -14.32 -6.65 -11.55
CA TYR A 210 -13.83 -7.94 -12.04
C TYR A 210 -13.68 -7.93 -13.55
N ASN A 211 -12.54 -8.46 -14.01
CA ASN A 211 -12.21 -8.67 -15.43
C ASN A 211 -12.31 -7.41 -16.32
N ALA A 212 -11.66 -6.34 -15.88
CA ALA A 212 -11.45 -5.13 -16.68
C ALA A 212 -10.17 -5.26 -17.52
N GLN A 213 -10.21 -6.04 -18.60
CA GLN A 213 -8.99 -6.53 -19.29
C GLN A 213 -8.26 -5.54 -20.19
N ASP A 214 -8.88 -4.47 -20.64
CA ASP A 214 -8.25 -3.63 -21.67
C ASP A 214 -7.78 -2.27 -21.17
N THR A 215 -6.96 -2.17 -20.20
CA THR A 215 -6.23 -0.97 -19.81
C THR A 215 -6.65 -0.27 -18.52
N ARG A 216 -7.94 -0.14 -18.14
CA ARG A 216 -8.30 0.64 -16.94
C ARG A 216 -9.70 0.27 -16.45
N GLY A 217 -9.80 -0.27 -15.25
CA GLY A 217 -11.11 -0.54 -14.61
C GLY A 217 -11.92 0.75 -14.48
N ILE A 218 -11.27 1.80 -13.97
CA ILE A 218 -11.83 3.14 -13.80
C ILE A 218 -10.96 4.16 -14.52
N TYR A 219 -11.54 4.85 -15.50
CA TYR A 219 -10.89 5.98 -16.18
C TYR A 219 -11.64 7.27 -15.89
N LEU A 220 -11.07 8.13 -15.08
CA LEU A 220 -11.66 9.40 -14.67
C LEU A 220 -11.10 10.61 -15.44
N GLY A 221 -10.13 10.40 -16.34
CA GLY A 221 -9.57 11.47 -17.17
C GLY A 221 -9.03 12.64 -16.36
N ASN A 222 -9.63 13.82 -16.52
CA ASN A 222 -9.27 15.03 -15.80
C ASN A 222 -10.11 15.29 -14.54
N VAL A 223 -10.90 14.33 -14.06
CA VAL A 223 -11.54 14.44 -12.74
C VAL A 223 -10.44 14.61 -11.70
N ASP A 224 -10.52 15.67 -10.92
CA ASP A 224 -9.49 16.07 -9.96
C ASP A 224 -9.91 15.66 -8.54
N GLY A 225 -9.00 15.03 -7.79
CA GLY A 225 -9.22 14.75 -6.38
C GLY A 225 -10.21 13.63 -6.07
N ALA A 226 -10.46 12.69 -6.99
CA ALA A 226 -11.36 11.57 -6.72
C ALA A 226 -10.86 10.70 -5.56
N GLN A 227 -11.80 10.20 -4.74
CA GLN A 227 -11.54 9.28 -3.63
C GLN A 227 -12.01 7.89 -4.02
N VAL A 228 -11.10 6.92 -4.04
CA VAL A 228 -11.38 5.50 -4.32
C VAL A 228 -10.86 4.68 -3.16
N SER A 229 -11.75 3.99 -2.44
CA SER A 229 -11.39 3.28 -1.21
C SER A 229 -12.16 1.97 -1.07
N ASN A 230 -11.58 1.06 -0.27
CA ASN A 230 -12.21 -0.21 0.11
C ASN A 230 -12.67 -1.05 -1.09
N CYS A 231 -11.93 -1.00 -2.20
CA CYS A 231 -12.29 -1.64 -3.46
C CYS A 231 -11.44 -2.87 -3.76
N ILE A 232 -12.02 -3.82 -4.49
CA ILE A 232 -11.30 -4.96 -5.06
C ILE A 232 -11.28 -4.80 -6.57
N PHE A 233 -10.07 -4.80 -7.15
CA PHE A 233 -9.82 -4.86 -8.58
C PHE A 233 -9.15 -6.18 -8.88
N MET A 234 -9.82 -7.06 -9.59
CA MET A 234 -9.29 -8.37 -9.93
C MET A 234 -9.49 -8.69 -11.41
N ASN A 235 -8.38 -8.95 -12.10
CA ASN A 235 -8.43 -9.59 -13.41
C ASN A 235 -8.01 -11.07 -13.27
N PRO A 236 -8.60 -12.01 -14.02
CA PRO A 236 -8.22 -13.42 -13.98
C PRO A 236 -6.75 -13.65 -14.35
N GLU A 237 -6.25 -12.88 -15.33
CA GLU A 237 -4.87 -12.97 -15.81
C GLU A 237 -4.23 -11.58 -15.91
N TYR A 238 -2.90 -11.55 -15.74
CA TYR A 238 -2.11 -10.34 -15.99
C TYR A 238 -1.76 -10.28 -17.47
N ASN A 239 -2.15 -9.21 -18.14
CA ASN A 239 -1.80 -8.97 -19.54
C ASN A 239 -0.64 -7.94 -19.61
N ALA A 240 0.57 -8.42 -19.93
CA ALA A 240 1.77 -7.58 -20.02
C ALA A 240 1.74 -6.61 -21.22
N ASP A 241 1.01 -6.94 -22.28
CA ASP A 241 0.90 -6.11 -23.49
C ASP A 241 -0.03 -4.91 -23.30
N TYR A 242 -1.01 -5.08 -22.44
CA TYR A 242 -1.95 -4.02 -22.04
C TYR A 242 -1.87 -3.83 -20.52
N LYS A 243 -1.05 -2.91 -20.07
CA LYS A 243 -0.99 -2.56 -18.63
C LYS A 243 -2.39 -2.22 -18.12
N SER A 244 -3.02 -3.19 -17.47
CA SER A 244 -4.31 -2.96 -16.80
C SER A 244 -4.10 -2.11 -15.57
N TYR A 245 -4.76 -0.96 -15.52
CA TYR A 245 -4.73 -0.09 -14.36
C TYR A 245 -6.06 -0.14 -13.61
N CYS A 246 -6.01 -0.14 -12.28
CA CYS A 246 -7.24 -0.03 -11.47
C CYS A 246 -7.93 1.31 -11.70
N VAL A 247 -7.20 2.40 -11.53
CA VAL A 247 -7.73 3.75 -11.61
C VAL A 247 -6.78 4.66 -12.39
N TYR A 248 -7.34 5.48 -13.25
CA TYR A 248 -6.65 6.58 -13.91
C TYR A 248 -7.40 7.89 -13.65
N GLY A 249 -6.82 8.79 -12.87
CA GLY A 249 -7.40 10.08 -12.54
C GLY A 249 -6.35 11.04 -11.97
N LYS A 250 -6.59 12.35 -12.14
CA LYS A 250 -5.70 13.40 -11.65
C LYS A 250 -5.89 13.58 -10.14
N ASN A 251 -4.80 13.71 -9.35
CA ASN A 251 -4.84 13.88 -7.89
C ASN A 251 -5.79 12.90 -7.17
N THR A 252 -5.98 11.71 -7.72
CA THR A 252 -6.88 10.68 -7.16
C THR A 252 -6.19 10.00 -5.99
N LEU A 253 -6.92 9.77 -4.91
CA LEU A 253 -6.49 8.95 -3.79
C LEU A 253 -7.10 7.54 -3.93
N LEU A 254 -6.24 6.53 -4.13
CA LEU A 254 -6.61 5.11 -4.04
C LEU A 254 -6.09 4.53 -2.74
N THR A 255 -6.98 3.97 -1.90
CA THR A 255 -6.58 3.48 -0.58
C THR A 255 -7.37 2.25 -0.14
N HIS A 256 -6.79 1.45 0.79
CA HIS A 256 -7.41 0.26 1.38
C HIS A 256 -8.06 -0.65 0.33
N SER A 257 -7.31 -1.04 -0.69
CA SER A 257 -7.84 -1.76 -1.85
C SER A 257 -6.94 -2.90 -2.28
N ILE A 258 -7.49 -3.87 -2.99
CA ILE A 258 -6.74 -4.93 -3.66
C ILE A 258 -6.69 -4.68 -5.16
N SER A 259 -5.51 -4.90 -5.76
CA SER A 259 -5.22 -4.75 -7.17
C SER A 259 -4.56 -6.03 -7.70
N ARG A 260 -5.35 -7.07 -7.94
CA ARG A 260 -4.84 -8.36 -8.44
C ARG A 260 -4.81 -8.39 -9.97
N ASN A 261 -3.64 -8.67 -10.55
CA ASN A 261 -3.41 -8.65 -11.99
C ASN A 261 -3.79 -7.32 -12.67
N ALA A 262 -3.66 -6.22 -11.93
CA ALA A 262 -3.84 -4.87 -12.42
C ALA A 262 -2.92 -3.92 -11.64
N ASP A 263 -2.32 -2.95 -12.30
CA ASP A 263 -1.47 -1.95 -11.66
C ASP A 263 -2.32 -0.87 -10.98
N ALA A 264 -1.95 -0.46 -9.79
CA ALA A 264 -2.57 0.66 -9.09
C ALA A 264 -2.12 2.01 -9.69
N TYR A 265 -2.37 2.23 -10.98
CA TYR A 265 -1.91 3.44 -11.65
C TYR A 265 -2.89 4.59 -11.43
N VAL A 266 -2.40 5.62 -10.78
CA VAL A 266 -3.04 6.92 -10.63
C VAL A 266 -2.19 7.97 -11.34
N ARG A 267 -2.80 8.91 -12.05
CA ARG A 267 -2.11 9.97 -12.82
C ARG A 267 -1.34 10.93 -11.89
N SER A 268 -0.54 11.85 -12.46
CA SER A 268 0.31 12.79 -11.71
C SER A 268 -0.44 13.52 -10.57
N GLY A 269 0.21 13.63 -9.41
CA GLY A 269 -0.36 14.21 -8.19
C GLY A 269 -1.20 13.24 -7.34
N ALA A 270 -1.43 12.02 -7.81
CA ALA A 270 -2.24 11.04 -7.13
C ALA A 270 -1.41 10.19 -6.16
N GLN A 271 -2.09 9.64 -5.16
CA GLN A 271 -1.49 8.81 -4.11
C GLN A 271 -2.19 7.46 -4.03
N SER A 272 -1.43 6.41 -3.77
CA SER A 272 -1.95 5.11 -3.39
C SER A 272 -1.37 4.69 -2.04
N ASN A 273 -2.24 4.42 -1.07
CA ASN A 273 -1.87 3.98 0.27
C ASN A 273 -2.65 2.72 0.63
N ASN A 274 -2.00 1.75 1.29
CA ASN A 274 -2.63 0.49 1.68
C ASN A 274 -3.31 -0.22 0.49
N VAL A 275 -2.62 -0.29 -0.65
CA VAL A 275 -3.06 -1.04 -1.83
C VAL A 275 -2.22 -2.31 -1.94
N SER A 276 -2.88 -3.46 -1.84
CA SER A 276 -2.26 -4.77 -1.92
C SER A 276 -2.40 -5.37 -3.32
N THR A 277 -1.43 -6.18 -3.74
CA THR A 277 -1.48 -6.95 -5.01
C THR A 277 -1.92 -8.40 -4.79
N LEU A 278 -2.41 -8.71 -3.59
CA LEU A 278 -2.83 -10.05 -3.19
C LEU A 278 -4.03 -10.56 -3.97
N ASP A 279 -4.20 -11.88 -3.96
CA ASP A 279 -5.44 -12.50 -4.41
C ASP A 279 -6.54 -12.23 -3.36
N PRO A 280 -7.70 -11.70 -3.75
CA PRO A 280 -8.81 -11.51 -2.82
C PRO A 280 -9.45 -12.83 -2.37
N PHE A 281 -9.09 -13.98 -2.94
CA PHE A 281 -9.67 -15.29 -2.66
C PHE A 281 -11.20 -15.27 -2.69
N PHE A 282 -11.75 -15.03 -3.86
CA PHE A 282 -13.17 -15.23 -4.11
C PHE A 282 -13.53 -16.71 -4.17
N VAL A 283 -14.71 -17.06 -3.70
CA VAL A 283 -15.19 -18.46 -3.72
C VAL A 283 -15.32 -19.00 -5.14
N ASP A 284 -15.90 -18.22 -6.08
CA ASP A 284 -15.99 -18.59 -7.49
C ASP A 284 -16.31 -17.36 -8.36
N ALA A 285 -15.32 -16.47 -8.52
CA ALA A 285 -15.50 -15.25 -9.30
C ALA A 285 -15.84 -15.51 -10.77
N ALA A 286 -15.33 -16.60 -11.35
CA ALA A 286 -15.59 -16.95 -12.75
C ALA A 286 -17.07 -17.26 -13.01
N SER A 287 -17.79 -17.76 -12.01
CA SER A 287 -19.24 -17.99 -12.06
C SER A 287 -20.06 -16.81 -11.48
N GLY A 288 -19.40 -15.68 -11.18
CA GLY A 288 -20.05 -14.48 -10.63
C GLY A 288 -20.32 -14.55 -9.13
N ASN A 289 -19.66 -15.45 -8.41
CA ASN A 289 -19.71 -15.51 -6.95
C ASN A 289 -18.47 -14.83 -6.37
N PHE A 290 -18.61 -13.58 -5.92
CA PHE A 290 -17.54 -12.76 -5.35
C PHE A 290 -17.52 -12.79 -3.82
N GLN A 291 -18.14 -13.81 -3.19
CA GLN A 291 -18.00 -14.06 -1.76
C GLN A 291 -16.53 -14.35 -1.42
N LEU A 292 -16.03 -13.75 -0.35
CA LEU A 292 -14.66 -13.97 0.09
C LEU A 292 -14.56 -15.26 0.92
N TYR A 293 -13.48 -16.03 0.77
CA TYR A 293 -13.13 -17.03 1.76
C TYR A 293 -12.75 -16.39 3.11
N SER A 294 -12.95 -17.07 4.23
CA SER A 294 -12.68 -16.54 5.58
C SER A 294 -11.22 -16.19 5.82
N ASN A 295 -10.30 -16.84 5.12
CA ASN A 295 -8.85 -16.57 5.14
C ASN A 295 -8.39 -15.58 4.06
N SER A 296 -9.32 -14.89 3.40
CA SER A 296 -9.00 -13.85 2.41
C SER A 296 -8.32 -12.63 3.07
N PRO A 297 -7.28 -12.05 2.45
CA PRO A 297 -6.70 -10.80 2.91
C PRO A 297 -7.69 -9.63 2.90
N ALA A 298 -8.67 -9.68 2.00
CA ALA A 298 -9.69 -8.64 1.87
C ALA A 298 -10.64 -8.51 3.07
N THR A 299 -10.64 -9.48 4.00
CA THR A 299 -11.61 -9.54 5.11
C THR A 299 -11.39 -8.49 6.21
N THR A 300 -10.21 -7.87 6.26
CA THR A 300 -9.81 -6.93 7.33
C THR A 300 -9.12 -5.65 6.81
N MET A 301 -9.05 -5.47 5.48
CA MET A 301 -8.30 -4.36 4.88
C MET A 301 -9.07 -3.02 4.86
N GLY A 302 -10.35 -3.00 5.15
CA GLY A 302 -11.17 -1.80 5.08
C GLY A 302 -10.72 -0.69 6.03
N THR A 303 -11.06 0.54 5.71
CA THR A 303 -10.80 1.71 6.55
C THR A 303 -11.42 1.61 7.94
N ASP A 304 -12.41 0.74 8.11
CA ASP A 304 -13.08 0.40 9.37
C ASP A 304 -12.62 -0.96 9.97
N GLY A 305 -11.57 -1.57 9.38
CA GLY A 305 -11.04 -2.86 9.78
C GLY A 305 -11.91 -4.06 9.38
N LYS A 306 -12.86 -3.88 8.45
CA LYS A 306 -13.73 -4.94 7.93
C LYS A 306 -13.36 -5.30 6.49
N ALA A 307 -14.18 -6.20 5.90
CA ALA A 307 -14.02 -6.63 4.53
C ALA A 307 -14.19 -5.47 3.54
N ILE A 308 -13.34 -5.46 2.51
CA ILE A 308 -13.43 -4.55 1.36
C ILE A 308 -14.19 -5.20 0.20
N GLY A 309 -14.47 -4.41 -0.84
CA GLY A 309 -15.30 -4.83 -1.97
C GLY A 309 -16.78 -4.63 -1.70
N ASP A 310 -17.63 -5.17 -2.58
CA ASP A 310 -19.08 -5.05 -2.46
C ASP A 310 -19.60 -5.88 -1.28
N PRO A 311 -20.21 -5.26 -0.26
CA PRO A 311 -20.61 -5.94 0.97
C PRO A 311 -21.75 -6.95 0.78
N ARG A 312 -22.47 -6.94 -0.36
CA ARG A 312 -23.53 -7.91 -0.65
C ARG A 312 -23.05 -9.37 -0.65
N TRP A 313 -21.77 -9.57 -1.00
CA TRP A 313 -21.20 -10.91 -1.11
C TRP A 313 -20.83 -11.51 0.24
N GLY A 314 -20.42 -10.68 1.19
CA GLY A 314 -20.01 -11.13 2.52
C GLY A 314 -18.78 -12.02 2.53
N VAL A 315 -18.56 -12.66 3.67
CA VAL A 315 -17.45 -13.58 3.92
C VAL A 315 -18.03 -14.98 4.17
N SER A 316 -17.47 -16.01 3.51
CA SER A 316 -17.81 -17.41 3.70
C SER A 316 -17.22 -17.94 5.03
N ASP A 317 -17.85 -18.96 5.60
CA ASP A 317 -17.23 -19.72 6.71
C ASP A 317 -16.15 -20.69 6.22
N LEU A 318 -16.00 -20.86 4.90
CA LEU A 318 -15.00 -21.75 4.30
C LEU A 318 -13.66 -21.05 4.16
N GLU A 319 -12.58 -21.80 4.31
CA GLU A 319 -11.22 -21.36 3.98
C GLU A 319 -10.82 -21.84 2.58
N ALA A 320 -10.12 -20.99 1.83
CA ALA A 320 -9.48 -21.42 0.60
C ALA A 320 -8.44 -22.51 0.91
N ASP A 321 -8.50 -23.62 0.17
CA ASP A 321 -7.47 -24.66 0.28
C ASP A 321 -6.23 -24.23 -0.49
N ARG A 322 -5.16 -23.95 0.25
CA ARG A 322 -3.87 -23.50 -0.29
C ARG A 322 -2.78 -24.58 -0.23
N SER A 323 -3.14 -25.82 0.08
CA SER A 323 -2.16 -26.92 0.26
C SER A 323 -1.32 -27.23 -0.98
N GLY A 324 -1.82 -26.89 -2.18
CA GLY A 324 -1.11 -27.05 -3.45
C GLY A 324 -0.30 -25.83 -3.88
N GLU A 325 -0.36 -24.73 -3.15
CA GLU A 325 0.38 -23.51 -3.47
C GLU A 325 1.77 -23.51 -2.82
N PRO A 326 2.79 -22.91 -3.46
CA PRO A 326 4.09 -22.75 -2.82
C PRO A 326 3.99 -21.77 -1.63
N TYR A 327 4.80 -22.00 -0.58
CA TYR A 327 4.97 -21.02 0.50
C TYR A 327 6.01 -20.00 0.03
N LEU A 328 5.54 -18.82 -0.38
CA LEU A 328 6.37 -17.76 -0.95
C LEU A 328 6.36 -16.51 -0.06
N PRO A 329 7.35 -16.34 0.81
CA PRO A 329 7.51 -15.10 1.55
C PRO A 329 7.69 -13.89 0.64
N HIS A 330 7.04 -12.79 0.97
CA HIS A 330 7.21 -11.50 0.29
C HIS A 330 8.58 -10.87 0.59
N LYS A 331 9.01 -10.99 1.85
CA LYS A 331 10.43 -10.84 2.22
C LYS A 331 10.94 -12.21 2.61
N MET A 332 11.95 -12.66 1.87
CA MET A 332 12.59 -13.95 2.14
C MET A 332 13.15 -13.98 3.56
N PRO A 333 13.23 -15.15 4.18
CA PRO A 333 13.68 -15.27 5.55
C PRO A 333 15.10 -14.74 5.74
N TYR A 334 15.29 -13.91 6.75
CA TYR A 334 16.57 -13.35 7.17
C TYR A 334 16.72 -13.45 8.69
N SER A 335 17.94 -13.29 9.19
CA SER A 335 18.21 -13.45 10.61
C SER A 335 18.83 -12.21 11.25
N MET A 336 18.52 -12.01 12.55
CA MET A 336 18.93 -10.85 13.34
C MET A 336 19.29 -11.24 14.78
N SER A 337 19.88 -10.29 15.49
CA SER A 337 20.15 -10.37 16.94
C SER A 337 20.87 -11.66 17.36
N PRO A 338 22.01 -12.01 16.72
CA PRO A 338 22.75 -13.20 17.08
C PRO A 338 23.41 -13.05 18.45
N THR A 339 23.22 -14.07 19.31
CA THR A 339 23.98 -14.27 20.54
C THR A 339 24.80 -15.55 20.44
N THR A 340 25.58 -15.88 21.47
CA THR A 340 26.31 -17.16 21.52
C THR A 340 25.39 -18.38 21.57
N SER A 341 24.08 -18.20 21.85
CA SER A 341 23.15 -19.30 22.06
C SER A 341 21.77 -19.09 21.42
N SER A 342 21.57 -18.01 20.67
CA SER A 342 20.27 -17.74 20.03
C SER A 342 20.44 -16.87 18.78
N VAL A 343 19.40 -16.88 17.94
CA VAL A 343 19.24 -16.01 16.79
C VAL A 343 17.75 -15.84 16.50
N LYS A 344 17.36 -14.68 15.98
CA LYS A 344 16.00 -14.45 15.51
C LYS A 344 15.93 -14.65 13.99
N VAL A 345 14.89 -15.32 13.51
CA VAL A 345 14.57 -15.45 12.08
C VAL A 345 13.27 -14.70 11.83
N LEU A 346 13.28 -13.86 10.81
CA LEU A 346 12.17 -13.00 10.41
C LEU A 346 11.84 -13.24 8.93
N TRP A 347 10.56 -13.12 8.57
CA TRP A 347 10.10 -13.11 7.17
C TRP A 347 8.72 -12.45 7.09
N GLN A 348 8.31 -12.06 5.88
CA GLN A 348 7.01 -11.42 5.67
C GLN A 348 6.15 -12.23 4.72
N MET A 349 4.88 -12.39 5.09
CA MET A 349 3.83 -12.93 4.24
C MET A 349 2.87 -11.80 3.87
N ALA A 350 2.93 -11.33 2.62
CA ALA A 350 2.09 -10.22 2.16
C ALA A 350 0.59 -10.58 2.17
N GLU A 351 0.27 -11.84 1.97
CA GLU A 351 -1.11 -12.36 1.94
C GLU A 351 -1.75 -12.55 3.32
N GLU A 352 -0.99 -12.41 4.40
CA GLU A 352 -1.49 -12.59 5.74
C GLU A 352 -1.87 -11.25 6.36
N THR A 353 -3.13 -11.08 6.67
CA THR A 353 -3.69 -9.85 7.24
C THR A 353 -3.93 -9.93 8.75
N LYS A 354 -3.52 -11.02 9.36
CA LYS A 354 -3.59 -11.27 10.81
C LYS A 354 -2.52 -12.27 11.21
N ALA A 355 -2.33 -12.43 12.52
CA ALA A 355 -1.46 -13.46 13.06
C ALA A 355 -1.89 -14.85 12.57
N THR A 356 -0.94 -15.60 12.04
CA THR A 356 -1.09 -17.00 11.62
C THR A 356 -0.02 -17.85 12.26
N THR A 357 -0.29 -19.15 12.38
CA THR A 357 0.70 -20.09 12.92
C THR A 357 1.70 -20.46 11.83
N ALA A 358 2.97 -20.20 12.07
CA ALA A 358 4.06 -20.56 11.19
C ALA A 358 5.02 -21.56 11.84
N ILE A 359 5.84 -22.21 11.03
CA ILE A 359 6.82 -23.20 11.47
C ILE A 359 8.18 -22.84 10.90
N VAL A 360 9.21 -22.87 11.75
CA VAL A 360 10.61 -22.78 11.33
C VAL A 360 11.28 -24.12 11.61
N TRP A 361 11.81 -24.76 10.59
CA TRP A 361 12.68 -25.94 10.71
C TRP A 361 14.13 -25.47 10.66
N TYR A 362 14.98 -26.03 11.52
CA TYR A 362 16.38 -25.62 11.60
C TYR A 362 17.31 -26.78 12.00
N GLY A 363 18.61 -26.59 11.78
CA GLY A 363 19.65 -27.56 12.11
C GLY A 363 21.01 -27.14 11.58
N THR A 364 22.06 -27.93 11.89
CA THR A 364 23.43 -27.70 11.40
C THR A 364 23.73 -28.39 10.07
N ASP A 365 22.80 -29.20 9.57
CA ASP A 365 22.91 -29.87 8.28
C ASP A 365 21.82 -29.32 7.35
N LYS A 366 22.24 -28.71 6.24
CA LYS A 366 21.35 -28.06 5.27
C LYS A 366 20.31 -29.04 4.68
N GLU A 367 20.73 -30.30 4.48
CA GLU A 367 19.88 -31.34 3.88
C GLU A 367 18.98 -32.02 4.92
N ASN A 368 19.19 -31.76 6.21
CA ASN A 368 18.47 -32.41 7.28
C ASN A 368 18.22 -31.49 8.47
N LEU A 369 17.18 -30.66 8.37
CA LEU A 369 16.73 -29.77 9.43
C LEU A 369 15.92 -30.54 10.46
N LYS A 370 16.55 -30.97 11.56
CA LYS A 370 15.99 -31.91 12.52
C LYS A 370 15.05 -31.29 13.55
N ASP A 371 15.26 -30.02 13.86
CA ASP A 371 14.52 -29.30 14.88
C ASP A 371 13.46 -28.40 14.26
N SER A 372 12.42 -28.09 15.00
CA SER A 372 11.40 -27.14 14.54
C SER A 372 10.81 -26.35 15.69
N ILE A 373 10.37 -25.12 15.39
CA ILE A 373 9.62 -24.27 16.32
C ILE A 373 8.34 -23.82 15.61
N VAL A 374 7.23 -23.95 16.33
CA VAL A 374 5.94 -23.37 15.92
C VAL A 374 5.82 -22.00 16.57
N THR A 375 5.43 -21.00 15.79
CA THR A 375 5.26 -19.63 16.27
C THR A 375 3.99 -19.00 15.70
N ASP A 376 3.36 -18.15 16.49
CA ASP A 376 2.32 -17.20 16.09
C ASP A 376 2.78 -15.74 16.35
N SER A 377 4.05 -15.59 16.74
CA SER A 377 4.65 -14.30 17.05
C SER A 377 4.96 -13.49 15.80
N GLY A 378 4.65 -12.21 15.88
CA GLY A 378 4.88 -11.27 14.78
C GLY A 378 4.01 -10.03 14.92
N TRP A 379 3.94 -9.26 13.86
CA TRP A 379 3.14 -8.04 13.81
C TRP A 379 2.67 -7.71 12.40
N MET A 380 1.59 -6.96 12.30
CA MET A 380 1.11 -6.43 11.03
C MET A 380 1.94 -5.22 10.60
N VAL A 381 2.37 -5.22 9.36
CA VAL A 381 2.84 -4.02 8.67
C VAL A 381 1.66 -3.51 7.84
N ALA A 382 1.21 -2.30 8.15
CA ALA A 382 -0.05 -1.78 7.63
C ALA A 382 -0.07 -1.72 6.09
N GLY A 383 -0.99 -2.48 5.49
CA GLY A 383 -1.12 -2.59 4.03
C GLY A 383 -0.12 -3.50 3.34
N GLU A 384 0.82 -4.11 4.09
CA GLU A 384 1.98 -4.83 3.52
C GLU A 384 2.01 -6.32 3.92
N GLY A 385 1.17 -6.74 4.87
CA GLY A 385 1.08 -8.11 5.34
C GLY A 385 1.67 -8.34 6.74
N TYR A 386 1.83 -9.61 7.10
CA TYR A 386 2.25 -10.04 8.43
C TYR A 386 3.75 -10.39 8.48
N MET A 387 4.47 -9.75 9.39
CA MET A 387 5.84 -10.10 9.74
C MET A 387 5.84 -11.20 10.78
N HIS A 388 6.43 -12.34 10.46
CA HIS A 388 6.69 -13.41 11.41
C HIS A 388 8.05 -13.25 12.05
N ILE A 389 8.17 -13.68 13.30
CA ILE A 389 9.43 -13.76 14.03
C ILE A 389 9.49 -15.05 14.85
N VAL A 390 10.64 -15.67 14.87
CA VAL A 390 10.96 -16.76 15.79
C VAL A 390 12.30 -16.52 16.47
N ASP A 391 12.37 -16.79 17.76
CA ASP A 391 13.61 -16.74 18.54
C ASP A 391 14.11 -18.18 18.75
N ILE A 392 15.13 -18.57 17.97
CA ILE A 392 15.75 -19.90 18.08
C ILE A 392 16.79 -19.86 19.18
N LYS A 393 16.58 -20.64 20.23
CA LYS A 393 17.43 -20.66 21.45
C LYS A 393 18.10 -22.01 21.64
N GLY A 394 19.07 -22.06 22.57
CA GLY A 394 19.79 -23.28 22.92
C GLY A 394 20.81 -23.71 21.86
N LEU A 395 21.22 -22.77 21.02
CA LEU A 395 22.21 -22.98 19.96
C LEU A 395 23.65 -23.02 20.52
N GLN A 396 24.57 -23.56 19.74
CA GLN A 396 25.99 -23.54 20.04
C GLN A 396 26.65 -22.25 19.50
N ALA A 397 27.60 -21.72 20.22
CA ALA A 397 28.36 -20.52 19.82
C ALA A 397 29.19 -20.78 18.55
N ASN A 398 29.42 -19.72 17.78
CA ASN A 398 30.22 -19.75 16.54
C ASN A 398 29.82 -20.89 15.59
N THR A 399 28.54 -21.17 15.47
CA THR A 399 28.01 -22.31 14.72
C THR A 399 27.02 -21.85 13.64
N ARG A 400 27.22 -22.35 12.42
CA ARG A 400 26.28 -22.11 11.32
C ARG A 400 25.06 -23.02 11.47
N TYR A 401 23.89 -22.40 11.42
CA TYR A 401 22.60 -23.09 11.36
C TYR A 401 21.91 -22.78 10.03
N TYR A 402 21.20 -23.76 9.52
CA TYR A 402 20.33 -23.64 8.35
C TYR A 402 18.89 -23.65 8.80
N TYR A 403 18.02 -22.97 8.08
CA TYR A 403 16.62 -22.88 8.42
C TYR A 403 15.72 -22.78 7.17
N GLN A 404 14.49 -23.25 7.30
CA GLN A 404 13.39 -23.04 6.35
C GLN A 404 12.14 -22.63 7.11
N VAL A 405 11.26 -21.85 6.46
CA VAL A 405 10.01 -21.38 7.03
C VAL A 405 8.82 -21.97 6.28
N GLY A 406 7.66 -22.01 6.93
CA GLY A 406 6.44 -22.51 6.32
C GLY A 406 5.26 -22.48 7.28
N ASP A 407 4.20 -23.19 6.90
CA ASP A 407 3.03 -23.47 7.74
C ASP A 407 2.80 -24.98 7.88
N SER A 408 1.68 -25.40 8.43
CA SER A 408 1.36 -26.82 8.61
C SER A 408 1.14 -27.60 7.31
N LYS A 409 0.98 -26.92 6.18
CA LYS A 409 0.67 -27.50 4.86
C LYS A 409 1.75 -27.24 3.83
N ARG A 410 2.49 -26.13 3.95
CA ARG A 410 3.42 -25.63 2.95
C ARG A 410 4.77 -25.30 3.57
N ARG A 411 5.83 -25.46 2.80
CA ARG A 411 7.20 -25.12 3.19
C ARG A 411 7.88 -24.32 2.09
N CYS A 412 8.58 -23.25 2.45
CA CYS A 412 9.39 -22.50 1.52
C CYS A 412 10.50 -23.39 0.96
N GLU A 413 10.73 -23.38 -0.35
CA GLU A 413 11.80 -24.18 -0.96
C GLU A 413 13.20 -23.66 -0.58
N ALA A 414 13.33 -22.35 -0.38
CA ALA A 414 14.62 -21.75 -0.07
C ALA A 414 15.08 -22.14 1.36
N VAL A 415 16.34 -22.52 1.46
CA VAL A 415 17.03 -22.78 2.72
C VAL A 415 17.96 -21.61 3.03
N GLY A 416 17.61 -20.86 4.08
CA GLY A 416 18.48 -19.82 4.62
C GLY A 416 19.55 -20.39 5.56
N SER A 417 20.52 -19.58 5.92
CA SER A 417 21.48 -19.89 6.97
C SER A 417 21.75 -18.70 7.87
N THR A 418 22.31 -18.95 9.04
CA THR A 418 22.68 -17.94 10.01
C THR A 418 23.91 -18.39 10.80
N MET A 419 24.50 -17.46 11.55
CA MET A 419 25.64 -17.74 12.38
C MET A 419 25.40 -17.21 13.79
N THR A 420 25.60 -18.04 14.80
CA THR A 420 25.61 -17.57 16.19
C THR A 420 26.89 -16.77 16.50
N ALA A 421 26.79 -15.86 17.46
CA ALA A 421 27.95 -15.07 17.86
C ALA A 421 29.08 -15.94 18.39
N PRO A 422 30.35 -15.58 18.13
CA PRO A 422 31.51 -16.28 18.65
C PRO A 422 31.74 -15.98 20.12
N GLU A 423 32.36 -16.91 20.84
CA GLU A 423 32.97 -16.66 22.15
C GLU A 423 34.22 -15.79 22.04
N ALA A 424 34.57 -15.13 23.14
CA ALA A 424 35.82 -14.36 23.24
C ALA A 424 37.05 -15.21 22.89
N GLY A 425 37.95 -14.69 22.07
CA GLY A 425 39.14 -15.38 21.60
C GLY A 425 38.97 -16.17 20.29
N THR A 426 37.77 -16.26 19.77
CA THR A 426 37.47 -16.85 18.45
C THR A 426 37.58 -15.76 17.38
N ALA A 427 38.25 -16.04 16.27
CA ALA A 427 38.30 -15.13 15.11
C ALA A 427 36.92 -15.04 14.43
N TYR A 428 36.53 -13.86 13.99
CA TYR A 428 35.29 -13.60 13.27
C TYR A 428 35.48 -12.47 12.28
N ARG A 429 34.50 -12.34 11.37
CA ARG A 429 34.45 -11.28 10.36
C ARG A 429 33.15 -10.51 10.46
N ILE A 430 33.25 -9.19 10.55
CA ILE A 430 32.11 -8.28 10.43
C ILE A 430 32.12 -7.73 8.99
N PHE A 431 30.97 -7.77 8.33
CA PHE A 431 30.72 -7.01 7.10
C PHE A 431 30.02 -5.71 7.46
N THR A 432 30.42 -4.59 6.87
CA THR A 432 29.74 -3.32 7.08
C THR A 432 29.67 -2.48 5.79
N ILE A 433 28.53 -1.84 5.60
CA ILE A 433 28.20 -0.99 4.46
C ILE A 433 27.14 0.03 4.88
N SER A 434 27.02 1.13 4.14
CA SER A 434 25.97 2.15 4.29
C SER A 434 25.40 2.57 2.95
N ASP A 435 24.38 3.43 2.95
CA ASP A 435 23.91 4.17 1.78
C ASP A 435 23.63 3.27 0.57
N ILE A 436 22.71 2.32 0.76
CA ILE A 436 22.27 1.41 -0.30
C ILE A 436 21.20 2.08 -1.18
N HIS A 437 20.50 3.05 -0.65
CA HIS A 437 19.38 3.77 -1.26
C HIS A 437 19.74 4.44 -2.61
N GLY A 438 18.72 4.82 -3.39
CA GLY A 438 18.88 5.57 -4.65
C GLY A 438 18.44 4.81 -5.89
N ASN A 439 18.54 5.46 -7.05
CA ASN A 439 17.96 4.99 -8.33
C ASN A 439 18.57 3.71 -8.88
N SER A 440 19.63 3.19 -8.30
CA SER A 440 20.18 1.92 -8.68
C SER A 440 20.74 1.16 -7.48
N CYS A 441 19.91 0.34 -6.86
CA CYS A 441 20.38 -0.76 -6.02
C CYS A 441 21.29 -1.76 -6.78
N LYS A 442 21.70 -1.43 -7.99
CA LYS A 442 22.56 -2.26 -8.84
C LYS A 442 23.88 -2.61 -8.17
N ASN A 443 24.51 -1.65 -7.51
CA ASN A 443 25.77 -1.92 -6.81
C ASN A 443 25.56 -2.90 -5.66
N TRP A 444 24.51 -2.73 -4.87
CA TRP A 444 24.13 -3.65 -3.80
C TRP A 444 23.84 -5.06 -4.36
N SER A 445 23.05 -5.16 -5.42
CA SER A 445 22.79 -6.42 -6.11
C SER A 445 24.06 -7.05 -6.73
N ASN A 446 24.91 -6.26 -7.37
CA ASN A 446 26.13 -6.74 -8.03
C ASN A 446 27.20 -7.21 -7.04
N MET A 447 27.16 -6.74 -5.79
CA MET A 447 28.12 -7.15 -4.76
C MET A 447 27.76 -8.50 -4.11
N GLN A 448 26.57 -9.04 -4.31
CA GLN A 448 26.06 -10.19 -3.54
C GLN A 448 26.98 -11.41 -3.58
N ASP A 449 27.39 -11.86 -4.75
CA ASP A 449 28.30 -13.01 -4.86
C ASP A 449 29.62 -12.77 -4.14
N PHE A 450 30.14 -11.55 -4.22
CA PHE A 450 31.40 -11.20 -3.62
C PHE A 450 31.31 -11.13 -2.09
N ILE A 451 30.29 -10.46 -1.54
CA ILE A 451 30.13 -10.36 -0.09
C ILE A 451 29.74 -11.68 0.58
N CYS A 452 28.98 -12.52 -0.11
CA CYS A 452 28.66 -13.87 0.36
C CYS A 452 29.93 -14.76 0.42
N ALA A 453 30.83 -14.61 -0.56
CA ALA A 453 32.12 -15.33 -0.56
C ALA A 453 33.07 -14.94 0.59
N LEU A 454 32.83 -13.80 1.24
CA LEU A 454 33.59 -13.39 2.44
C LEU A 454 33.26 -14.22 3.68
N ASP A 455 32.13 -14.91 3.69
CA ASP A 455 31.63 -15.73 4.80
C ASP A 455 31.65 -14.95 6.13
N ALA A 456 31.02 -13.76 6.12
CA ALA A 456 30.96 -12.92 7.30
C ALA A 456 30.08 -13.54 8.40
N ASN A 457 30.49 -13.41 9.66
CA ASN A 457 29.74 -13.90 10.80
C ASN A 457 28.52 -13.02 11.11
N ILE A 458 28.60 -11.72 10.78
CA ILE A 458 27.54 -10.73 10.98
C ILE A 458 27.71 -9.58 9.98
N GLY A 459 26.57 -9.05 9.49
CA GLY A 459 26.49 -7.81 8.72
C GLY A 459 25.96 -6.66 9.57
N ILE A 460 26.64 -5.51 9.57
CA ILE A 460 26.15 -4.31 10.23
C ILE A 460 26.00 -3.19 9.22
N PHE A 461 24.79 -2.68 9.08
CA PHE A 461 24.43 -1.63 8.14
C PHE A 461 24.38 -0.28 8.84
N ASN A 462 25.00 0.74 8.25
CA ASN A 462 25.10 2.06 8.84
C ASN A 462 24.04 3.04 8.31
N GLY A 463 22.79 2.57 8.14
CA GLY A 463 21.67 3.41 7.72
C GLY A 463 21.59 3.64 6.21
N ASP A 464 20.55 4.35 5.81
CA ASP A 464 20.22 4.70 4.44
C ASP A 464 20.05 3.50 3.52
N HIS A 465 19.18 2.57 3.94
CA HIS A 465 18.79 1.39 3.15
C HIS A 465 17.84 1.75 2.01
N VAL A 466 16.99 2.76 2.21
CA VAL A 466 15.94 3.22 1.30
C VAL A 466 16.05 4.71 1.01
N SER A 467 15.45 5.19 -0.08
CA SER A 467 15.55 6.61 -0.47
C SER A 467 14.56 7.53 0.22
N ASP A 468 13.44 7.00 0.69
CA ASP A 468 12.37 7.76 1.33
C ASP A 468 11.64 6.91 2.37
N VAL A 469 11.09 7.57 3.36
CA VAL A 469 10.41 6.94 4.48
C VAL A 469 9.25 6.06 4.02
N GLY A 470 9.31 4.79 4.38
CA GLY A 470 8.14 4.02 4.76
C GLY A 470 7.31 3.32 3.72
N ALA A 471 7.61 3.32 2.44
CA ALA A 471 6.87 2.45 1.53
C ALA A 471 7.54 1.07 1.42
N ASP A 472 6.80 -0.02 1.68
CA ASP A 472 7.29 -1.40 1.58
C ASP A 472 7.99 -1.69 0.24
N ARG A 473 7.43 -1.17 -0.87
CA ARG A 473 8.05 -1.30 -2.19
C ARG A 473 9.48 -0.76 -2.24
N LEU A 474 9.83 0.26 -1.45
CA LEU A 474 11.19 0.80 -1.39
C LEU A 474 12.11 -0.14 -0.61
N TRP A 475 11.66 -0.67 0.51
CA TRP A 475 12.39 -1.68 1.27
C TRP A 475 12.65 -2.93 0.42
N ASN A 476 11.64 -3.43 -0.30
CA ASN A 476 11.83 -4.58 -1.19
C ASN A 476 12.74 -4.24 -2.37
N SER A 477 12.50 -3.12 -3.08
CA SER A 477 13.24 -2.82 -4.30
C SER A 477 14.69 -2.37 -4.08
N TYR A 478 15.00 -1.78 -2.93
CA TYR A 478 16.34 -1.27 -2.64
C TYR A 478 17.16 -2.17 -1.72
N PHE A 479 16.53 -2.81 -0.75
CA PHE A 479 17.25 -3.55 0.29
C PHE A 479 17.03 -5.07 0.24
N PHE A 480 15.77 -5.53 0.42
CA PHE A 480 15.51 -6.96 0.59
C PHE A 480 15.72 -7.77 -0.68
N THR A 481 15.04 -7.43 -1.79
CA THR A 481 15.16 -8.20 -3.04
C THR A 481 16.58 -8.16 -3.64
N PRO A 482 17.24 -6.98 -3.76
CA PRO A 482 18.61 -6.95 -4.26
C PRO A 482 19.63 -7.59 -3.33
N GLY A 483 19.34 -7.64 -2.03
CA GLY A 483 20.21 -8.19 -0.98
C GLY A 483 19.87 -9.61 -0.54
N GLU A 484 18.88 -10.25 -1.14
CA GLU A 484 18.31 -11.52 -0.69
C GLU A 484 19.37 -12.61 -0.44
N GLN A 485 20.35 -12.72 -1.32
CA GLN A 485 21.41 -13.72 -1.21
C GLN A 485 22.22 -13.57 0.08
N PHE A 486 22.65 -12.35 0.42
CA PHE A 486 23.40 -12.06 1.64
C PHE A 486 22.51 -12.13 2.89
N LEU A 487 21.32 -11.52 2.83
CA LEU A 487 20.38 -11.47 3.94
C LEU A 487 19.90 -12.86 4.36
N SER A 488 19.78 -13.79 3.41
CA SER A 488 19.38 -15.17 3.70
C SER A 488 20.49 -16.04 4.32
N CYS A 489 21.74 -15.57 4.34
CA CYS A 489 22.88 -16.39 4.81
C CYS A 489 23.70 -15.79 5.96
N THR A 490 23.49 -14.53 6.28
CA THR A 490 24.26 -13.80 7.31
C THR A 490 23.33 -13.02 8.23
N PRO A 491 23.43 -13.16 9.56
CA PRO A 491 22.64 -12.36 10.49
C PRO A 491 23.03 -10.88 10.38
N ILE A 492 22.04 -10.00 10.48
CA ILE A 492 22.25 -8.56 10.31
C ILE A 492 21.84 -7.77 11.54
N MET A 493 22.46 -6.60 11.69
CA MET A 493 22.09 -5.51 12.60
C MET A 493 22.17 -4.19 11.85
N SER A 494 21.47 -3.16 12.32
CA SER A 494 21.41 -1.89 11.61
C SER A 494 21.32 -0.68 12.52
N SER A 495 21.99 0.42 12.16
CA SER A 495 21.59 1.76 12.57
C SER A 495 20.57 2.32 11.56
N ALA A 496 19.75 3.28 11.98
CA ALA A 496 18.93 4.03 11.06
C ALA A 496 19.68 5.22 10.47
N GLY A 497 19.38 5.56 9.21
CA GLY A 497 19.85 6.76 8.54
C GLY A 497 18.77 7.83 8.45
N ASN A 498 19.10 8.99 7.87
CA ASN A 498 18.16 10.09 7.69
C ASN A 498 17.07 9.76 6.66
N HIS A 499 17.33 8.85 5.73
CA HIS A 499 16.34 8.38 4.76
C HIS A 499 15.32 7.39 5.35
N GLU A 500 15.60 6.70 6.44
CA GLU A 500 14.63 5.90 7.19
C GLU A 500 13.79 6.74 8.14
N THR A 501 14.31 7.85 8.65
CA THR A 501 13.64 8.65 9.68
C THR A 501 12.76 9.76 9.10
N GLY A 502 12.99 10.16 7.85
CA GLY A 502 12.23 11.15 7.11
C GLY A 502 12.44 12.59 7.52
N VAL A 503 11.87 13.51 6.75
CA VAL A 503 11.95 14.96 6.99
C VAL A 503 11.32 15.38 8.31
N PRO A 504 11.76 16.50 8.90
CA PRO A 504 11.49 16.94 10.30
C PRO A 504 10.05 16.93 10.77
N SER A 505 9.09 16.91 9.87
CA SER A 505 7.66 16.97 10.22
C SER A 505 7.02 15.62 10.60
N ASN A 506 7.67 14.49 10.35
CA ASN A 506 7.07 13.16 10.49
C ASN A 506 7.93 12.16 11.28
N LYS A 507 8.68 12.56 12.28
CA LYS A 507 9.42 11.73 13.26
C LYS A 507 9.06 10.23 13.25
N ARG A 508 9.28 9.50 12.15
CA ARG A 508 8.93 8.10 12.05
C ARG A 508 10.19 7.24 11.91
N TRP A 509 10.73 6.83 13.02
CA TRP A 509 11.62 5.66 13.14
C TRP A 509 10.91 4.38 12.68
N SER A 510 9.59 4.45 12.46
CA SER A 510 8.69 3.32 12.29
C SER A 510 9.06 2.38 11.15
N SER A 511 9.65 2.85 10.06
CA SER A 511 9.94 1.95 8.94
C SER A 511 11.03 0.91 9.23
N CYS A 512 12.00 1.23 10.08
CA CYS A 512 12.97 0.22 10.54
C CYS A 512 12.32 -0.81 11.47
N TYR A 513 11.43 -0.37 12.37
CA TYR A 513 10.72 -1.27 13.28
C TYR A 513 9.71 -2.18 12.57
N ASP A 514 9.25 -1.80 11.41
CA ASP A 514 8.36 -2.63 10.60
C ASP A 514 9.08 -3.91 10.13
N TYR A 515 10.40 -3.87 9.93
CA TYR A 515 11.16 -4.97 9.33
C TYR A 515 12.31 -5.50 10.17
N PHE A 516 12.74 -4.78 11.22
CA PHE A 516 13.86 -5.19 12.04
C PHE A 516 13.44 -5.51 13.48
N TRP A 517 14.15 -6.43 14.09
CA TRP A 517 14.07 -6.73 15.52
C TRP A 517 15.47 -6.78 16.08
N GLN A 518 15.87 -5.70 16.69
CA GLN A 518 17.23 -5.49 17.19
C GLN A 518 17.33 -5.77 18.69
N PHE A 519 18.51 -5.55 19.28
CA PHE A 519 18.66 -5.50 20.72
C PHE A 519 18.03 -4.20 21.26
N SER A 520 17.69 -4.20 22.53
CA SER A 520 17.07 -3.04 23.18
C SER A 520 18.00 -2.42 24.20
N HIS A 521 17.99 -1.08 24.31
CA HIS A 521 18.66 -0.36 25.38
C HIS A 521 17.83 -0.31 26.68
N GLY A 522 16.62 -0.82 26.68
CA GLY A 522 15.67 -0.78 27.79
C GLY A 522 14.38 -0.03 27.48
N GLU A 523 13.81 0.64 28.47
CA GLU A 523 12.59 1.42 28.28
C GLU A 523 12.87 2.66 27.41
N SER A 524 12.05 2.82 26.36
CA SER A 524 12.13 3.99 25.49
C SER A 524 11.44 5.20 26.10
N GLU A 525 12.06 6.38 25.95
CA GLU A 525 11.40 7.66 26.28
C GLU A 525 10.29 8.02 25.28
N ASP A 526 10.32 7.45 24.08
CA ASP A 526 9.31 7.68 23.05
C ASP A 526 8.68 6.35 22.57
N PRO A 527 7.68 5.83 23.28
CA PRO A 527 7.05 4.57 22.91
C PRO A 527 6.27 4.63 21.59
N ILE A 528 6.13 5.80 20.96
CA ILE A 528 5.50 5.95 19.65
C ILE A 528 6.51 5.74 18.54
N THR A 529 7.71 6.32 18.66
CA THR A 529 8.74 6.27 17.60
C THR A 529 9.79 5.18 17.85
N ASP A 530 9.96 4.73 19.10
CA ASP A 530 10.82 3.61 19.47
C ASP A 530 10.13 2.65 20.46
N PRO A 531 9.05 1.97 20.04
CA PRO A 531 8.20 1.19 20.94
C PRO A 531 8.91 0.02 21.63
N ARG A 532 10.08 -0.39 21.16
CA ARG A 532 10.84 -1.52 21.69
C ARG A 532 12.20 -1.12 22.30
N GLY A 533 12.52 0.17 22.30
CA GLY A 533 13.81 0.66 22.76
C GLY A 533 14.99 0.18 21.91
N GLU A 534 14.83 0.10 20.61
CA GLU A 534 15.79 -0.45 19.64
C GLU A 534 16.50 0.63 18.81
N ALA A 535 16.21 1.91 19.05
CA ALA A 535 16.81 3.01 18.30
C ALA A 535 18.33 3.07 18.48
N TYR A 536 18.81 2.67 19.64
CA TYR A 536 20.23 2.49 19.95
C TYR A 536 20.39 1.31 20.92
N PHE A 537 21.49 0.59 20.85
CA PHE A 537 21.68 -0.63 21.64
C PHE A 537 23.15 -1.04 21.66
N SER A 538 23.50 -1.97 22.55
CA SER A 538 24.81 -2.62 22.56
C SER A 538 24.70 -4.11 22.84
N PHE A 539 25.66 -4.87 22.34
CA PHE A 539 25.76 -6.31 22.58
C PHE A 539 27.21 -6.79 22.46
N PRO A 540 27.59 -7.81 23.23
CA PRO A 540 28.92 -8.42 23.12
C PRO A 540 29.00 -9.29 21.86
N TYR A 541 30.15 -9.24 21.17
CA TYR A 541 30.42 -10.06 20.00
C TYR A 541 31.89 -10.48 19.95
N GLY A 542 32.20 -11.71 20.32
CA GLY A 542 33.57 -12.19 20.44
C GLY A 542 34.40 -11.40 21.45
N ASN A 543 35.44 -10.74 20.97
CA ASN A 543 36.33 -9.90 21.79
C ASN A 543 36.00 -8.40 21.65
N ALA A 544 34.80 -8.05 21.19
CA ALA A 544 34.37 -6.66 21.08
C ALA A 544 33.00 -6.45 21.71
N ASP A 545 32.72 -5.22 22.13
CA ASP A 545 31.38 -4.71 22.30
C ASP A 545 30.96 -3.95 21.05
N ILE A 546 29.84 -4.35 20.47
CA ILE A 546 29.20 -3.66 19.37
C ILE A 546 28.22 -2.67 19.97
N VAL A 547 28.33 -1.42 19.58
CA VAL A 547 27.46 -0.32 20.03
C VAL A 547 26.85 0.32 18.81
N VAL A 548 25.53 0.31 18.71
CA VAL A 548 24.79 0.98 17.63
C VAL A 548 24.15 2.23 18.21
N ILE A 549 24.39 3.35 17.59
CA ILE A 549 23.84 4.64 18.01
C ILE A 549 22.95 5.24 16.94
N ASN A 550 21.97 5.97 17.41
CA ASN A 550 21.02 6.68 16.59
C ASN A 550 21.52 8.11 16.34
N ILE A 551 22.24 8.31 15.24
CA ILE A 551 22.78 9.60 14.82
C ILE A 551 22.54 9.76 13.32
N ASN A 552 21.60 10.62 12.94
CA ASN A 552 21.17 10.79 11.56
C ASN A 552 21.28 12.23 11.01
N GLY A 553 21.95 13.12 11.74
CA GLY A 553 22.31 14.47 11.26
C GLY A 553 21.16 15.47 11.16
N ASP A 554 19.96 15.07 11.53
CA ASP A 554 18.80 15.96 11.53
C ASP A 554 18.64 16.65 12.90
N ALA A 555 18.30 17.96 12.88
CA ALA A 555 17.93 18.72 14.07
C ALA A 555 16.72 18.14 14.85
N SER A 556 16.05 17.15 14.28
CA SER A 556 15.00 16.37 14.94
C SER A 556 15.54 15.19 15.78
N SER A 557 16.84 14.94 15.77
CA SER A 557 17.50 13.97 16.64
C SER A 557 18.18 14.72 17.81
N PRO A 558 17.42 15.17 18.83
CA PRO A 558 17.95 15.96 19.95
C PRO A 558 18.89 15.15 20.86
N ASP A 559 19.15 13.89 20.53
CA ASP A 559 19.55 12.86 21.47
C ASP A 559 21.05 12.73 21.63
N PHE A 560 21.84 13.61 20.97
CA PHE A 560 23.29 13.68 21.16
C PHE A 560 23.81 14.95 21.84
N LEU A 561 22.92 15.77 22.37
CA LEU A 561 23.34 16.85 23.24
C LEU A 561 23.86 16.27 24.56
N PRO A 562 24.96 16.80 25.11
CA PRO A 562 25.42 16.41 26.44
C PRO A 562 24.30 16.50 27.47
N GLY A 563 24.00 15.37 28.13
CA GLY A 563 22.89 15.25 29.08
C GLY A 563 21.61 14.62 28.55
N SER A 564 21.49 14.35 27.24
CA SER A 564 20.39 13.54 26.69
C SER A 564 20.50 12.09 27.15
N GLN A 565 19.38 11.34 27.06
CA GLN A 565 19.32 9.94 27.48
C GLN A 565 20.33 9.09 26.73
N GLN A 566 20.37 9.18 25.40
CA GLN A 566 21.30 8.39 24.59
C GLN A 566 22.78 8.75 24.87
N TYR A 567 23.06 10.04 25.08
CA TYR A 567 24.44 10.47 25.44
C TYR A 567 24.88 9.88 26.77
N GLN A 568 24.01 9.93 27.80
CA GLN A 568 24.30 9.35 29.11
C GLN A 568 24.40 7.82 29.03
N TRP A 569 23.52 7.18 28.29
CA TRP A 569 23.58 5.74 28.06
C TRP A 569 24.90 5.34 27.36
N LEU A 570 25.32 6.08 26.34
CA LEU A 570 26.58 5.82 25.65
C LEU A 570 27.77 5.96 26.59
N ASP A 571 27.84 7.03 27.41
CA ASP A 571 28.90 7.23 28.41
C ASP A 571 28.96 6.05 29.38
N GLN A 572 27.81 5.61 29.91
CA GLN A 572 27.74 4.47 30.84
C GLN A 572 28.14 3.15 30.16
N THR A 573 27.71 2.95 28.91
CA THR A 573 28.05 1.75 28.13
C THR A 573 29.53 1.66 27.87
N LEU A 574 30.16 2.77 27.50
CA LEU A 574 31.61 2.85 27.28
C LEU A 574 32.41 2.68 28.59
N ASP A 575 31.93 3.24 29.70
CA ASP A 575 32.55 3.05 31.02
C ASP A 575 32.49 1.58 31.46
N ALA A 576 31.35 0.94 31.30
CA ALA A 576 31.10 -0.44 31.72
C ALA A 576 31.84 -1.48 30.87
N SER A 577 32.16 -1.16 29.62
CA SER A 577 32.81 -2.09 28.69
C SER A 577 34.18 -2.55 29.22
N THR A 578 34.39 -3.85 29.22
CA THR A 578 35.68 -4.49 29.49
C THR A 578 36.27 -5.17 28.26
N ALA A 579 35.59 -5.05 27.13
CA ALA A 579 36.01 -5.65 25.88
C ALA A 579 37.33 -5.05 25.36
N PRO A 580 38.22 -5.83 24.75
CA PRO A 580 39.43 -5.35 24.09
C PRO A 580 39.19 -4.28 23.03
N TRP A 581 38.03 -4.33 22.37
CA TRP A 581 37.63 -3.41 21.33
C TRP A 581 36.19 -2.92 21.55
N ILE A 582 35.90 -1.70 21.14
CA ILE A 582 34.56 -1.16 21.07
C ILE A 582 34.34 -0.68 19.63
N PHE A 583 33.39 -1.29 18.93
CA PHE A 583 32.97 -0.89 17.58
C PHE A 583 31.65 -0.16 17.69
N ILE A 584 31.64 1.11 17.31
CA ILE A 584 30.47 1.98 17.38
C ILE A 584 29.99 2.21 15.96
N PHE A 585 28.70 1.99 15.72
CA PHE A 585 28.05 2.14 14.42
C PHE A 585 26.96 3.20 14.51
N GLY A 586 27.03 4.18 13.61
CA GLY A 586 26.02 5.24 13.48
C GLY A 586 26.01 5.76 12.05
N HIS A 587 24.92 6.41 11.61
CA HIS A 587 24.82 6.80 10.23
C HIS A 587 25.72 7.98 9.87
N VAL A 588 25.62 9.08 10.60
CA VAL A 588 26.32 10.33 10.24
C VAL A 588 27.77 10.34 10.74
N GLY A 589 28.68 10.84 9.91
CA GLY A 589 30.08 11.00 10.26
C GLY A 589 30.31 12.07 11.35
N ILE A 590 30.95 11.70 12.45
CA ILE A 590 31.37 12.65 13.48
C ILE A 590 32.46 13.59 12.94
N TYR A 591 33.43 13.03 12.26
CA TYR A 591 34.41 13.76 11.45
C TYR A 591 34.35 13.24 10.02
N THR A 592 34.43 14.14 9.06
CA THR A 592 34.49 13.80 7.62
C THR A 592 35.14 14.91 6.82
N SER A 593 35.97 14.54 5.85
CA SER A 593 36.40 15.46 4.80
C SER A 593 35.55 15.34 3.50
N GLY A 594 34.42 14.62 3.55
CA GLY A 594 33.45 14.53 2.48
C GLY A 594 32.52 15.74 2.38
N TYR A 595 31.47 15.61 1.59
CA TYR A 595 30.55 16.72 1.29
C TYR A 595 29.76 17.19 2.52
N HIS A 596 29.28 16.29 3.36
CA HIS A 596 28.44 16.61 4.52
C HIS A 596 29.21 17.14 5.73
N GLY A 597 30.53 17.05 5.75
CA GLY A 597 31.36 17.52 6.85
C GLY A 597 31.22 19.00 7.22
N GLN A 598 30.67 19.80 6.33
CA GLN A 598 30.42 21.23 6.60
C GLN A 598 29.08 21.49 7.31
N TRP A 599 28.19 20.50 7.42
CA TRP A 599 26.80 20.71 7.85
C TRP A 599 26.52 20.23 9.27
N SER A 600 27.40 19.42 9.82
CA SER A 600 27.17 18.69 11.06
C SER A 600 27.95 19.25 12.23
N ALA A 601 27.41 20.27 12.90
CA ALA A 601 27.94 20.69 14.21
C ALA A 601 27.51 19.73 15.33
N GLU A 602 26.34 19.10 15.22
CA GLU A 602 25.71 18.26 16.24
C GLU A 602 26.37 16.88 16.41
N PRO A 603 26.71 16.12 15.36
CA PRO A 603 27.45 14.88 15.52
C PRO A 603 28.80 15.06 16.25
N LYS A 604 29.44 16.21 16.08
CA LYS A 604 30.70 16.53 16.78
C LYS A 604 30.57 16.63 18.31
N GLN A 605 29.36 16.75 18.85
CA GLN A 605 29.10 16.71 20.29
C GLN A 605 29.46 15.34 20.92
N VAL A 606 29.39 14.27 20.14
CA VAL A 606 29.76 12.92 20.58
C VAL A 606 31.28 12.74 20.64
N ALA A 607 32.02 13.45 19.80
CA ALA A 607 33.48 13.30 19.72
C ALA A 607 34.21 13.42 21.08
N PRO A 608 33.95 14.46 21.90
CA PRO A 608 34.60 14.58 23.20
C PRO A 608 34.35 13.39 24.13
N LEU A 609 33.20 12.75 24.00
CA LEU A 609 32.86 11.55 24.76
C LEU A 609 33.74 10.37 24.34
N LEU A 610 33.81 10.09 23.04
CA LEU A 610 34.62 9.00 22.50
C LEU A 610 36.12 9.23 22.79
N GLU A 611 36.59 10.44 22.58
CA GLU A 611 38.00 10.84 22.83
C GLU A 611 38.37 10.74 24.32
N LYS A 612 37.46 11.09 25.24
CA LYS A 612 37.60 10.87 26.70
C LYS A 612 37.84 9.40 27.02
N HIS A 613 37.03 8.51 26.47
CA HIS A 613 37.16 7.07 26.72
C HIS A 613 38.39 6.47 26.05
N ALA A 614 38.76 6.95 24.85
CA ALA A 614 40.00 6.55 24.20
C ALA A 614 41.23 6.96 25.01
N ALA A 615 41.26 8.20 25.56
CA ALA A 615 42.31 8.67 26.44
C ALA A 615 42.40 7.86 27.76
N ALA A 616 41.27 7.28 28.20
CA ALA A 616 41.21 6.35 29.33
C ALA A 616 41.68 4.91 28.98
N GLY A 617 42.10 4.66 27.73
CA GLY A 617 42.67 3.39 27.28
C GLY A 617 41.71 2.47 26.53
N LYS A 618 40.49 2.89 26.26
CA LYS A 618 39.55 2.12 25.42
C LYS A 618 39.99 2.18 23.95
N ARG A 619 39.89 1.08 23.23
CA ARG A 619 40.16 1.02 21.78
C ARG A 619 38.85 1.17 21.03
N ILE A 620 38.63 2.33 20.44
CA ILE A 620 37.35 2.70 19.80
C ILE A 620 37.55 2.88 18.30
N ILE A 621 36.67 2.25 17.54
CA ILE A 621 36.46 2.52 16.11
C ILE A 621 35.00 2.92 15.90
N TYR A 622 34.78 4.08 15.32
CA TYR A 622 33.48 4.58 14.94
C TYR A 622 33.25 4.38 13.44
N PHE A 623 32.23 3.63 13.09
CA PHE A 623 31.79 3.40 11.70
C PHE A 623 30.58 4.26 11.38
N CYS A 624 30.56 4.85 10.16
CA CYS A 624 29.48 5.74 9.71
C CYS A 624 29.15 5.56 8.22
N GLY A 625 28.20 6.35 7.73
CA GLY A 625 27.74 6.45 6.34
C GLY A 625 27.62 7.91 5.88
N ASP A 626 26.48 8.26 5.27
CA ASP A 626 26.00 9.58 4.84
C ASP A 626 26.80 10.20 3.68
N ASP A 627 28.09 10.26 3.75
CA ASP A 627 28.99 10.64 2.66
C ASP A 627 29.36 9.42 1.79
N HIS A 628 28.92 9.38 0.54
CA HIS A 628 29.06 8.24 -0.35
C HIS A 628 30.49 8.04 -0.85
N SER A 629 31.35 7.57 0.04
CA SER A 629 32.78 7.34 -0.24
C SER A 629 33.40 6.45 0.86
N PHE A 630 34.61 5.99 0.63
CA PHE A 630 35.42 5.40 1.70
C PHE A 630 36.29 6.48 2.34
N GLU A 631 36.32 6.56 3.68
CA GLU A 631 37.24 7.41 4.39
C GLU A 631 37.69 6.80 5.72
N HIS A 632 38.96 6.97 6.04
CA HIS A 632 39.52 6.65 7.35
C HIS A 632 40.20 7.88 7.95
N LEU A 633 39.67 8.34 9.06
CA LEU A 633 40.25 9.45 9.84
C LEU A 633 40.73 8.92 11.20
N TYR A 634 41.71 9.62 11.76
CA TYR A 634 42.21 9.34 13.11
C TYR A 634 42.33 10.63 13.89
N LYS A 635 41.72 10.66 15.06
CA LYS A 635 41.81 11.82 15.95
C LYS A 635 41.69 11.41 17.42
N ASP A 636 42.64 11.90 18.24
CA ASP A 636 42.64 11.78 19.71
C ASP A 636 42.38 10.35 20.22
N GLY A 637 42.98 9.35 19.56
CA GLY A 637 42.90 7.94 19.95
C GLY A 637 41.73 7.17 19.35
N VAL A 638 40.83 7.83 18.60
CA VAL A 638 39.65 7.21 17.96
C VAL A 638 39.88 7.11 16.45
N HIS A 639 39.56 5.96 15.89
CA HIS A 639 39.46 5.76 14.45
C HIS A 639 38.01 6.02 14.00
N TYR A 640 37.84 6.86 12.99
CA TYR A 640 36.55 7.15 12.33
C TYR A 640 36.60 6.59 10.93
N VAL A 641 35.75 5.63 10.64
CA VAL A 641 35.80 4.88 9.39
C VAL A 641 34.43 4.96 8.70
N ARG A 642 34.42 5.47 7.50
CA ARG A 642 33.31 5.33 6.59
C ARG A 642 33.63 4.13 5.69
N PRO A 643 32.88 3.02 5.80
CA PRO A 643 33.28 1.75 5.18
C PRO A 643 33.03 1.69 3.67
N GLY A 644 32.42 2.73 3.10
CA GLY A 644 31.97 2.80 1.72
C GLY A 644 30.45 2.83 1.61
N CYS A 645 29.94 2.86 0.39
CA CYS A 645 28.51 2.95 0.13
C CYS A 645 28.05 1.91 -0.90
N GLY A 646 26.81 1.46 -0.74
CA GLY A 646 26.15 0.52 -1.67
C GLY A 646 25.56 1.19 -2.91
N ARG A 647 25.58 2.51 -3.00
CA ARG A 647 25.18 3.29 -4.17
C ARG A 647 26.40 3.87 -4.92
N ASP A 648 26.15 4.67 -5.95
CA ASP A 648 27.24 5.35 -6.67
C ASP A 648 27.96 6.34 -5.76
N ALA A 649 29.28 6.27 -5.73
CA ALA A 649 30.13 7.17 -4.95
C ALA A 649 30.18 8.56 -5.61
N ASN A 650 29.45 9.52 -5.05
CA ASN A 650 29.22 10.83 -5.67
C ASN A 650 30.06 11.94 -5.08
N TYR A 651 30.60 11.76 -3.87
CA TYR A 651 31.20 12.85 -3.11
C TYR A 651 32.72 12.82 -3.14
N ALA A 652 33.30 13.93 -3.61
CA ALA A 652 34.74 14.11 -3.61
C ALA A 652 35.24 14.69 -2.29
N GLN A 653 36.48 14.36 -1.94
CA GLN A 653 37.14 14.90 -0.75
C GLN A 653 37.24 16.43 -0.80
N GLN A 654 36.84 17.08 0.26
CA GLN A 654 36.85 18.54 0.44
C GLN A 654 38.08 18.99 1.25
N LYS A 655 39.18 19.24 0.56
CA LYS A 655 40.47 19.57 1.19
C LYS A 655 40.49 20.87 2.01
N GLN A 656 39.50 21.74 1.79
CA GLN A 656 39.31 22.98 2.53
C GLN A 656 38.64 22.80 3.90
N LEU A 657 38.07 21.63 4.18
CA LEU A 657 37.44 21.35 5.46
C LEU A 657 38.47 21.12 6.55
N VAL A 658 38.15 21.54 7.78
CA VAL A 658 39.03 21.39 8.95
C VAL A 658 39.35 19.92 9.22
N ASP A 659 38.38 19.03 9.00
CA ASP A 659 38.50 17.59 9.28
C ASP A 659 39.45 16.89 8.30
N TYR A 660 39.78 17.50 7.14
CA TYR A 660 40.75 16.96 6.18
C TYR A 660 42.11 16.66 6.85
N GLN A 661 42.52 17.44 7.86
CA GLN A 661 43.78 17.23 8.58
C GLN A 661 43.83 15.89 9.33
N TYR A 662 42.69 15.27 9.64
CA TYR A 662 42.61 13.99 10.34
C TYR A 662 42.46 12.81 9.37
N SER A 663 42.22 13.07 8.06
CA SER A 663 42.02 12.05 7.05
C SER A 663 43.33 11.33 6.71
N LEU A 664 43.38 10.04 6.97
CA LEU A 664 44.49 9.18 6.65
C LEU A 664 44.37 8.60 5.23
N TYR A 665 43.15 8.34 4.80
CA TYR A 665 42.88 7.78 3.50
C TYR A 665 41.45 8.16 3.04
N TYR A 666 41.32 8.50 1.79
CA TYR A 666 40.03 8.80 1.14
C TYR A 666 39.98 8.14 -0.23
N ASN A 667 38.81 7.54 -0.58
CA ASN A 667 38.58 7.01 -1.91
C ASN A 667 37.11 7.16 -2.30
N GLN A 668 36.88 7.73 -3.47
CA GLN A 668 35.55 7.94 -4.03
C GLN A 668 35.11 6.68 -4.79
N VAL A 669 34.74 5.65 -4.07
CA VAL A 669 34.34 4.36 -4.62
C VAL A 669 33.10 3.80 -3.93
N SER A 670 32.30 3.06 -4.69
CA SER A 670 31.28 2.19 -4.10
C SER A 670 31.99 0.95 -3.56
N CYS A 671 31.92 0.72 -2.28
CA CYS A 671 32.62 -0.38 -1.62
C CYS A 671 31.99 -0.71 -0.26
N PHE A 672 32.59 -1.68 0.41
CA PHE A 672 32.25 -2.10 1.79
C PHE A 672 33.54 -2.42 2.55
N SER A 673 33.41 -2.65 3.85
CA SER A 673 34.53 -3.08 4.70
C SER A 673 34.23 -4.42 5.38
N THR A 674 35.30 -5.14 5.68
CA THR A 674 35.25 -6.39 6.46
C THR A 674 36.36 -6.43 7.49
#